data_604307a0d7b75b7aa47f03492a7dc5f7
#
_entry.id   604307a0d7b75b7aa47f03492a7dc5f7
#
_cell.length_a   1.000
_cell.length_b   1.000
_cell.length_c   1.000
_cell.angle_alpha   90.00
_cell.angle_beta   90.00
_cell.angle_gamma   90.00
#
_symmetry.space_group_name_H-M   'P 1'
#
loop_
_entity.id
_entity.type
_entity.pdbx_description
1 polymer ?
#
loop_
_entity_poly.entity_id
_entity_poly.type
_entity_poly.pdbx_seq_one_letter_code
_entity_poly.pdbx_strand_id
1 'polypeptide(L)'
;MLSNYLKIALRQLWRNRLFSVLNLVGLTVGLAVSTFIALYVWHEFHYDRFHPFAERTYRIMCMSKFGGEEVFFPGLHESFGRLAKQQIPEIDEFVRWSDGTDVVLQSDVNHQFKEENIGFADASILTVMGFDLLYGNKKTALTAPGQIVLTRPLAEKYFGVQNPVGKTLLFDKHFPLTVSGVLKDLPTNSVIQFNALVSLPSMSTLGPKHRELFKQYGMFTTYLVLRPDANVSTVTRKLKRVTGGFQFGDLKAEYLLESMPSLHLYSRTDQKGEARQSLYILLTIALVILALAIINYISMTTARATKRAREVGIRKAVGGQRRELIFQFFLESFLTTTLAFATSLLVLQGIFSWANEALDLHMDNRVLGQGPYWGVMLVLWLGCSLLAGAYPALLLSGFRPALILKGTLTTRYSGAGLRRTFTTVQFTASIGLLICSLVLFAQMRFLRTRSIGIDRAQVVAMHIDGDMQAQLPALRDAIRGWAGPANVATTNTRLFTSNVSTWFVETKKTKKQLMVNALTVDKSFFDMMGIRWLYRPDDWAARPVTSDLTVYNQTAIREAGITGNPLQQPAPFKYDSVVAGVIADFHVHSLHGPVSAMRLTVVSDTNRSIMANGGYVLVRLNPNTNVGQALDQLKAIYDRQQPTAPFDYYFLDDAYNQLYAREDRLARLFNAFTGLTLLVACLGLLGLMTFNVEARTKEIGIRKVLGASVASIVALLSKDFMKLVLLAIVIASPIAWYAMNQWLQQFTYKIDIRWWMFALAGGLAALVAVLTISFQSIKAALMNPVKSLRTD
;
A
#
# COMPACT_ATOMS: atom_id res chain seq x y z
N MET A 1 0.02 -20.62 -48.17
CA MET A 1 -1.22 -20.16 -47.51
C MET A 1 -0.97 -19.16 -46.41
N LEU A 2 -0.09 -19.45 -45.41
CA LEU A 2 0.18 -18.53 -44.30
C LEU A 2 0.61 -17.12 -44.72
N SER A 3 1.52 -17.00 -45.69
CA SER A 3 2.01 -15.70 -46.22
C SER A 3 0.87 -14.85 -46.82
N ASN A 4 -0.10 -15.48 -47.51
CA ASN A 4 -1.24 -14.79 -48.06
C ASN A 4 -2.21 -14.30 -46.97
N TYR A 5 -2.44 -15.12 -45.91
CA TYR A 5 -3.28 -14.68 -44.79
C TYR A 5 -2.64 -13.52 -44.05
N LEU A 6 -1.33 -13.53 -43.86
CA LEU A 6 -0.57 -12.44 -43.24
C LEU A 6 -0.68 -11.15 -44.03
N LYS A 7 -0.49 -11.20 -45.39
CA LYS A 7 -0.66 -10.05 -46.27
C LYS A 7 -2.08 -9.49 -46.22
N ILE A 8 -3.09 -10.36 -46.19
CA ILE A 8 -4.50 -9.96 -46.09
C ILE A 8 -4.75 -9.26 -44.74
N ALA A 9 -4.26 -9.81 -43.64
CA ALA A 9 -4.43 -9.25 -42.29
C ALA A 9 -3.79 -7.87 -42.20
N LEU A 10 -2.55 -7.70 -42.66
CA LEU A 10 -1.86 -6.41 -42.68
C LEU A 10 -2.59 -5.37 -43.53
N ARG A 11 -3.02 -5.77 -44.74
CA ARG A 11 -3.80 -4.89 -45.66
C ARG A 11 -5.12 -4.45 -45.02
N GLN A 12 -5.75 -5.30 -44.25
CA GLN A 12 -7.00 -4.98 -43.54
C GLN A 12 -6.77 -3.97 -42.41
N LEU A 13 -5.69 -4.10 -41.66
CA LEU A 13 -5.31 -3.14 -40.64
C LEU A 13 -5.09 -1.75 -41.22
N TRP A 14 -4.41 -1.65 -42.36
CA TRP A 14 -4.14 -0.38 -43.05
C TRP A 14 -5.38 0.23 -43.71
N ARG A 15 -6.28 -0.58 -44.27
CA ARG A 15 -7.49 -0.10 -44.94
C ARG A 15 -8.49 0.53 -43.97
N ASN A 16 -8.45 0.10 -42.70
CA ASN A 16 -9.42 0.49 -41.69
C ASN A 16 -8.76 1.16 -40.48
N ARG A 17 -7.93 2.15 -40.72
CA ARG A 17 -7.03 2.78 -39.74
C ARG A 17 -7.72 3.15 -38.41
N LEU A 18 -8.86 3.86 -38.42
CA LEU A 18 -9.52 4.32 -37.22
C LEU A 18 -9.88 3.18 -36.26
N PHE A 19 -10.53 2.13 -36.76
CA PHE A 19 -10.91 0.99 -35.93
C PHE A 19 -9.72 0.13 -35.49
N SER A 20 -8.70 0.01 -36.34
CA SER A 20 -7.47 -0.71 -36.00
C SER A 20 -6.74 0.02 -34.89
N VAL A 21 -6.65 1.35 -34.95
CA VAL A 21 -6.04 2.18 -33.91
C VAL A 21 -6.85 2.11 -32.63
N LEU A 22 -8.20 2.26 -32.67
CA LEU A 22 -9.05 2.16 -31.46
C LEU A 22 -8.93 0.79 -30.78
N ASN A 23 -8.90 -0.30 -31.55
CA ASN A 23 -8.69 -1.65 -31.04
C ASN A 23 -7.29 -1.84 -30.47
N LEU A 24 -6.27 -1.38 -31.20
CA LEU A 24 -4.89 -1.47 -30.76
C LEU A 24 -4.67 -0.70 -29.47
N VAL A 25 -5.11 0.56 -29.38
CA VAL A 25 -4.96 1.39 -28.18
C VAL A 25 -5.75 0.80 -27.02
N GLY A 26 -7.00 0.37 -27.22
CA GLY A 26 -7.81 -0.23 -26.16
C GLY A 26 -7.20 -1.50 -25.58
N LEU A 27 -6.69 -2.41 -26.46
CA LEU A 27 -5.98 -3.61 -26.00
C LEU A 27 -4.62 -3.28 -25.36
N THR A 28 -3.85 -2.36 -25.94
CA THR A 28 -2.55 -1.93 -25.39
C THR A 28 -2.70 -1.39 -23.97
N VAL A 29 -3.66 -0.47 -23.75
CA VAL A 29 -3.93 0.11 -22.42
C VAL A 29 -4.39 -0.97 -21.45
N GLY A 30 -5.36 -1.80 -21.85
CA GLY A 30 -5.85 -2.88 -21.01
C GLY A 30 -4.76 -3.88 -20.62
N LEU A 31 -3.93 -4.31 -21.59
CA LEU A 31 -2.80 -5.22 -21.35
C LEU A 31 -1.73 -4.57 -20.46
N ALA A 32 -1.32 -3.34 -20.76
CA ALA A 32 -0.28 -2.65 -19.99
C ALA A 32 -0.68 -2.49 -18.52
N VAL A 33 -1.92 -2.05 -18.26
CA VAL A 33 -2.44 -1.87 -16.89
C VAL A 33 -2.57 -3.21 -16.17
N SER A 34 -3.20 -4.20 -16.81
CA SER A 34 -3.37 -5.51 -16.18
C SER A 34 -2.03 -6.20 -15.91
N THR A 35 -1.05 -6.03 -16.80
CA THR A 35 0.33 -6.51 -16.60
C THR A 35 1.01 -5.80 -15.43
N PHE A 36 0.88 -4.46 -15.34
CA PHE A 36 1.47 -3.70 -14.25
C PHE A 36 0.91 -4.11 -12.89
N ILE A 37 -0.42 -4.28 -12.79
CA ILE A 37 -1.06 -4.77 -11.55
C ILE A 37 -0.63 -6.22 -11.26
N ALA A 38 -0.58 -7.08 -12.27
CA ALA A 38 -0.15 -8.46 -12.10
C ALA A 38 1.31 -8.54 -11.60
N LEU A 39 2.19 -7.67 -12.08
CA LEU A 39 3.57 -7.55 -11.58
C LEU A 39 3.61 -7.11 -10.13
N TYR A 40 2.82 -6.11 -9.76
CA TYR A 40 2.73 -5.66 -8.37
C TYR A 40 2.23 -6.78 -7.46
N VAL A 41 1.13 -7.43 -7.84
CA VAL A 41 0.59 -8.57 -7.09
C VAL A 41 1.59 -9.72 -7.01
N TRP A 42 2.30 -10.01 -8.11
CA TRP A 42 3.39 -10.99 -8.10
C TRP A 42 4.49 -10.62 -7.12
N HIS A 43 4.97 -9.36 -7.14
CA HIS A 43 5.99 -8.84 -6.22
C HIS A 43 5.56 -9.05 -4.76
N GLU A 44 4.32 -8.68 -4.41
CA GLU A 44 3.76 -8.79 -3.06
C GLU A 44 3.63 -10.27 -2.59
N PHE A 45 3.27 -11.20 -3.47
CA PHE A 45 3.20 -12.63 -3.14
C PHE A 45 4.56 -13.34 -3.08
N HIS A 46 5.62 -12.69 -3.59
CA HIS A 46 6.96 -13.26 -3.63
C HIS A 46 7.92 -12.62 -2.62
N TYR A 47 7.37 -11.94 -1.61
CA TYR A 47 8.17 -11.46 -0.48
C TYR A 47 8.92 -12.60 0.20
N ASP A 48 10.19 -12.36 0.53
CA ASP A 48 11.09 -13.25 1.28
C ASP A 48 11.31 -14.66 0.68
N ARG A 49 10.81 -14.95 -0.54
CA ARG A 49 11.00 -16.25 -1.18
C ARG A 49 12.37 -16.43 -1.81
N PHE A 50 13.15 -15.38 -1.95
CA PHE A 50 14.52 -15.44 -2.49
C PHE A 50 15.54 -15.97 -1.48
N HIS A 51 15.21 -16.02 -0.20
CA HIS A 51 16.08 -16.55 0.84
C HIS A 51 16.34 -18.05 0.64
N PRO A 52 17.59 -18.52 0.76
CA PRO A 52 17.96 -19.91 0.45
C PRO A 52 17.16 -20.96 1.24
N PHE A 53 16.74 -20.60 2.45
CA PHE A 53 16.02 -21.49 3.35
C PHE A 53 14.59 -21.01 3.65
N ALA A 54 14.00 -20.14 2.81
CA ALA A 54 12.71 -19.49 3.07
C ALA A 54 11.60 -20.45 3.51
N GLU A 55 11.44 -21.58 2.79
CA GLU A 55 10.37 -22.56 3.05
C GLU A 55 10.52 -23.32 4.39
N ARG A 56 11.71 -23.32 4.98
CA ARG A 56 11.99 -23.97 6.28
C ARG A 56 12.44 -22.99 7.36
N THR A 57 12.37 -21.70 7.08
CA THR A 57 12.64 -20.61 8.05
C THR A 57 11.35 -20.11 8.66
N TYR A 58 11.32 -20.03 9.97
CA TYR A 58 10.15 -19.62 10.74
C TYR A 58 10.51 -18.53 11.73
N ARG A 59 9.71 -17.48 11.80
CA ARG A 59 9.76 -16.49 12.89
C ARG A 59 9.05 -17.04 14.10
N ILE A 60 9.65 -16.90 15.27
CA ILE A 60 9.00 -17.25 16.53
C ILE A 60 8.14 -16.06 16.98
N MET A 61 6.91 -16.38 17.37
CA MET A 61 5.98 -15.44 17.97
C MET A 61 5.66 -15.87 19.38
N CYS A 62 5.70 -14.94 20.32
CA CYS A 62 5.14 -15.12 21.65
C CYS A 62 3.67 -14.67 21.63
N MET A 63 2.77 -15.51 22.08
CA MET A 63 1.36 -15.21 22.27
C MET A 63 1.02 -15.24 23.76
N SER A 64 0.34 -14.22 24.22
CA SER A 64 -0.19 -14.17 25.58
C SER A 64 -1.63 -13.66 25.57
N LYS A 65 -2.42 -14.05 26.59
CA LYS A 65 -3.81 -13.61 26.69
C LYS A 65 -3.92 -12.46 27.70
N PHE A 66 -4.37 -11.31 27.22
CA PHE A 66 -4.60 -10.13 28.03
C PHE A 66 -6.07 -9.76 27.99
N GLY A 67 -6.71 -9.71 29.15
CA GLY A 67 -8.13 -9.34 29.22
C GLY A 67 -9.09 -10.23 28.42
N GLY A 68 -8.64 -11.43 27.99
CA GLY A 68 -9.40 -12.35 27.14
C GLY A 68 -9.03 -12.25 25.66
N GLU A 69 -8.22 -11.27 25.25
CA GLU A 69 -7.73 -11.11 23.89
C GLU A 69 -6.33 -11.73 23.73
N GLU A 70 -6.07 -12.33 22.56
CA GLU A 70 -4.76 -12.87 22.20
C GLU A 70 -3.90 -11.74 21.64
N VAL A 71 -2.74 -11.53 22.26
CA VAL A 71 -1.75 -10.55 21.84
C VAL A 71 -0.49 -11.26 21.41
N PHE A 72 0.04 -10.88 20.26
CA PHE A 72 1.20 -11.51 19.63
C PHE A 72 2.39 -10.57 19.62
N PHE A 73 3.56 -11.09 20.05
CA PHE A 73 4.81 -10.36 20.11
C PHE A 73 5.90 -11.09 19.33
N PRO A 74 6.58 -10.44 18.38
CA PRO A 74 7.70 -11.04 17.66
C PRO A 74 9.00 -11.00 18.44
N GLY A 75 9.09 -10.12 19.45
CA GLY A 75 10.31 -9.89 20.22
C GLY A 75 10.50 -10.88 21.35
N LEU A 76 11.70 -11.46 21.44
CA LEU A 76 12.10 -12.43 22.44
C LEU A 76 13.35 -11.97 23.20
N HIS A 77 13.75 -12.73 24.24
CA HIS A 77 15.01 -12.54 24.95
C HIS A 77 16.19 -13.06 24.11
N GLU A 78 17.36 -12.45 24.29
CA GLU A 78 18.58 -12.80 23.54
C GLU A 78 18.98 -14.28 23.60
N SER A 79 18.77 -14.93 24.74
CA SER A 79 19.16 -16.34 24.93
C SER A 79 18.22 -17.34 24.26
N PHE A 80 17.03 -16.94 23.84
CA PHE A 80 15.96 -17.85 23.41
C PHE A 80 16.38 -18.70 22.19
N GLY A 81 16.89 -18.09 21.12
CA GLY A 81 17.31 -18.82 19.91
C GLY A 81 18.38 -19.86 20.17
N ARG A 82 19.38 -19.51 21.02
CA ARG A 82 20.45 -20.41 21.43
C ARG A 82 19.92 -21.61 22.23
N LEU A 83 19.07 -21.35 23.24
CA LEU A 83 18.47 -22.41 24.06
C LEU A 83 17.57 -23.33 23.23
N ALA A 84 16.79 -22.75 22.31
CA ALA A 84 15.96 -23.55 21.40
C ALA A 84 16.80 -24.49 20.54
N LYS A 85 17.88 -24.01 19.92
CA LYS A 85 18.79 -24.85 19.12
C LYS A 85 19.46 -25.93 19.95
N GLN A 86 19.85 -25.64 21.19
CA GLN A 86 20.48 -26.63 22.08
C GLN A 86 19.53 -27.75 22.53
N GLN A 87 18.24 -27.45 22.73
CA GLN A 87 17.26 -28.38 23.30
C GLN A 87 16.37 -29.06 22.25
N ILE A 88 16.33 -28.55 21.03
CA ILE A 88 15.46 -29.05 19.95
C ILE A 88 16.32 -29.46 18.75
N PRO A 89 16.63 -30.78 18.58
CA PRO A 89 17.51 -31.25 17.52
C PRO A 89 17.01 -31.01 16.09
N GLU A 90 15.72 -30.77 15.92
CA GLU A 90 15.09 -30.43 14.63
C GLU A 90 15.43 -29.01 14.14
N ILE A 91 16.02 -28.15 15.00
CA ILE A 91 16.50 -26.82 14.63
C ILE A 91 17.92 -26.94 14.10
N ASP A 92 18.08 -26.59 12.83
CA ASP A 92 19.35 -26.58 12.11
C ASP A 92 20.19 -25.34 12.47
N GLU A 93 19.55 -24.15 12.36
CA GLU A 93 20.18 -22.87 12.67
C GLU A 93 19.16 -21.86 13.24
N PHE A 94 19.67 -20.78 13.82
CA PHE A 94 18.85 -19.65 14.26
C PHE A 94 19.52 -18.33 13.91
N VAL A 95 18.69 -17.29 13.81
CA VAL A 95 19.12 -15.91 13.60
C VAL A 95 18.35 -15.02 14.54
N ARG A 96 19.07 -14.22 15.34
CA ARG A 96 18.49 -13.12 16.12
C ARG A 96 18.74 -11.83 15.37
N TRP A 97 17.73 -11.03 15.34
CA TRP A 97 17.70 -9.73 14.68
C TRP A 97 17.00 -8.73 15.60
N SER A 98 17.60 -7.58 15.84
CA SER A 98 16.95 -6.43 16.47
C SER A 98 16.62 -5.42 15.38
N ASP A 99 15.37 -4.98 15.33
CA ASP A 99 14.95 -3.94 14.41
C ASP A 99 15.85 -2.71 14.53
N GLY A 100 16.05 -2.05 13.40
CA GLY A 100 16.99 -0.94 13.32
C GLY A 100 16.63 0.21 14.24
N THR A 101 17.65 0.71 14.90
CA THR A 101 17.58 1.96 15.66
C THR A 101 18.18 3.10 14.85
N ASP A 102 17.77 4.32 15.16
CA ASP A 102 18.39 5.52 14.63
C ASP A 102 19.66 5.82 15.42
N VAL A 103 20.77 5.96 14.73
CA VAL A 103 22.08 6.21 15.36
C VAL A 103 22.84 7.26 14.57
N VAL A 104 23.76 7.95 15.23
CA VAL A 104 24.70 8.83 14.56
C VAL A 104 25.93 8.02 14.16
N LEU A 105 26.19 7.92 12.85
CA LEU A 105 27.43 7.35 12.32
C LEU A 105 28.34 8.47 11.83
N GLN A 106 29.64 8.32 12.08
CA GLN A 106 30.66 9.30 11.71
C GLN A 106 31.90 8.60 11.14
N SER A 107 32.36 9.01 9.96
CA SER A 107 33.65 8.58 9.38
C SER A 107 34.78 9.56 9.63
N ASP A 108 34.47 10.85 9.63
CA ASP A 108 35.38 11.97 9.94
C ASP A 108 34.54 13.19 10.39
N VAL A 109 35.18 14.31 10.71
CA VAL A 109 34.52 15.51 11.25
C VAL A 109 33.45 16.08 10.32
N ASN A 110 33.58 15.89 9.00
CA ASN A 110 32.67 16.45 7.99
C ASN A 110 31.61 15.47 7.54
N HIS A 111 31.79 14.16 7.78
CA HIS A 111 30.86 13.09 7.38
C HIS A 111 30.22 12.45 8.61
N GLN A 112 29.29 13.18 9.20
CA GLN A 112 28.49 12.75 10.35
C GLN A 112 27.02 12.89 9.99
N PHE A 113 26.28 11.76 10.04
CA PHE A 113 24.86 11.74 9.72
C PHE A 113 24.10 10.89 10.73
N LYS A 114 22.87 11.27 10.99
CA LYS A 114 21.90 10.37 11.64
C LYS A 114 21.43 9.37 10.59
N GLU A 115 21.63 8.10 10.88
CA GLU A 115 21.23 6.99 10.01
C GLU A 115 20.11 6.23 10.66
N GLU A 116 19.09 5.93 9.86
CA GLU A 116 17.93 5.13 10.29
C GLU A 116 18.18 3.65 9.97
N ASN A 117 17.44 2.79 10.65
CA ASN A 117 17.46 1.34 10.38
C ASN A 117 18.82 0.66 10.50
N ILE A 118 19.59 1.01 11.52
CA ILE A 118 20.83 0.30 11.86
C ILE A 118 20.46 -0.86 12.81
N GLY A 119 20.51 -2.08 12.28
CA GLY A 119 20.11 -3.28 13.03
C GLY A 119 21.26 -3.99 13.70
N PHE A 120 20.95 -4.76 14.76
CA PHE A 120 21.91 -5.70 15.37
C PHE A 120 21.53 -7.13 14.99
N ALA A 121 22.48 -7.94 14.53
CA ALA A 121 22.20 -9.30 14.09
C ALA A 121 23.31 -10.29 14.40
N ASP A 122 22.93 -11.57 14.51
CA ASP A 122 23.88 -12.67 14.49
C ASP A 122 24.59 -12.78 13.14
N ALA A 123 25.84 -13.25 13.14
CA ALA A 123 26.61 -13.49 11.92
C ALA A 123 25.88 -14.46 10.94
N SER A 124 25.09 -15.39 11.47
CA SER A 124 24.28 -16.34 10.69
C SER A 124 23.27 -15.66 9.76
N ILE A 125 22.89 -14.38 9.98
CA ILE A 125 21.96 -13.66 9.12
C ILE A 125 22.42 -13.61 7.66
N LEU A 126 23.72 -13.43 7.43
CA LEU A 126 24.29 -13.33 6.07
C LEU A 126 24.16 -14.64 5.29
N THR A 127 24.24 -15.78 5.99
CA THR A 127 24.15 -17.11 5.38
C THR A 127 22.73 -17.61 5.31
N VAL A 128 21.96 -17.47 6.38
CA VAL A 128 20.57 -17.95 6.48
C VAL A 128 19.65 -17.15 5.57
N MET A 129 19.79 -15.82 5.57
CA MET A 129 18.98 -14.96 4.70
C MET A 129 19.59 -14.83 3.28
N GLY A 130 20.79 -15.37 3.05
CA GLY A 130 21.41 -15.37 1.74
C GLY A 130 21.85 -13.99 1.25
N PHE A 131 22.12 -13.07 2.16
CA PHE A 131 22.60 -11.73 1.79
C PHE A 131 24.02 -11.79 1.25
N ASP A 132 24.19 -11.40 -0.02
CA ASP A 132 25.48 -11.42 -0.70
C ASP A 132 26.30 -10.18 -0.38
N LEU A 133 27.61 -10.37 -0.14
CA LEU A 133 28.55 -9.28 0.02
C LEU A 133 29.17 -8.88 -1.33
N LEU A 134 29.30 -7.58 -1.55
CA LEU A 134 30.11 -7.00 -2.62
C LEU A 134 31.59 -7.04 -2.22
N TYR A 135 31.87 -6.68 -0.95
CA TYR A 135 33.19 -6.72 -0.33
C TYR A 135 33.10 -7.38 1.04
N GLY A 136 34.14 -8.13 1.44
CA GLY A 136 34.19 -8.85 2.70
C GLY A 136 33.90 -10.35 2.56
N ASN A 137 33.86 -11.03 3.71
CA ASN A 137 33.61 -12.48 3.76
C ASN A 137 32.43 -12.79 4.69
N LYS A 138 31.40 -13.47 4.17
CA LYS A 138 30.18 -13.86 4.91
C LYS A 138 30.45 -14.67 6.19
N LYS A 139 31.53 -15.46 6.20
CA LYS A 139 31.83 -16.33 7.35
C LYS A 139 32.48 -15.58 8.52
N THR A 140 33.14 -14.45 8.24
CA THR A 140 33.88 -13.68 9.26
C THR A 140 33.25 -12.35 9.59
N ALA A 141 32.39 -11.83 8.71
CA ALA A 141 31.65 -10.62 8.96
C ALA A 141 30.63 -10.82 10.10
N LEU A 142 30.50 -9.86 11.00
CA LEU A 142 29.60 -9.85 12.16
C LEU A 142 29.89 -10.92 13.24
N THR A 143 31.04 -11.57 13.21
CA THR A 143 31.38 -12.62 14.18
C THR A 143 32.01 -12.08 15.49
N ALA A 144 32.74 -10.98 15.38
CA ALA A 144 33.40 -10.33 16.51
C ALA A 144 32.69 -9.03 16.92
N PRO A 145 32.82 -8.59 18.19
CA PRO A 145 32.38 -7.26 18.60
C PRO A 145 33.08 -6.16 17.78
N GLY A 146 32.41 -5.02 17.60
CA GLY A 146 32.96 -3.88 16.86
C GLY A 146 32.94 -4.03 15.34
N GLN A 147 32.18 -4.98 14.78
CA GLN A 147 32.05 -5.15 13.34
C GLN A 147 30.71 -4.58 12.85
N ILE A 148 30.77 -3.92 11.67
CA ILE A 148 29.60 -3.41 10.95
C ILE A 148 29.65 -3.83 9.47
N VAL A 149 28.50 -4.21 8.93
CA VAL A 149 28.29 -4.47 7.51
C VAL A 149 27.34 -3.40 6.97
N LEU A 150 27.75 -2.70 5.91
CA LEU A 150 27.00 -1.60 5.32
C LEU A 150 26.23 -2.06 4.09
N THR A 151 25.08 -1.45 3.81
CA THR A 151 24.50 -1.53 2.47
C THR A 151 25.35 -0.73 1.50
N ARG A 152 25.25 -1.04 0.21
CA ARG A 152 26.01 -0.34 -0.83
C ARG A 152 25.76 1.17 -0.82
N PRO A 153 24.50 1.68 -0.77
CA PRO A 153 24.23 3.12 -0.73
C PRO A 153 24.87 3.80 0.49
N LEU A 154 24.82 3.14 1.65
CA LEU A 154 25.43 3.70 2.86
C LEU A 154 26.98 3.70 2.77
N ALA A 155 27.58 2.66 2.23
CA ALA A 155 29.03 2.61 1.99
C ALA A 155 29.48 3.71 1.02
N GLU A 156 28.75 3.93 -0.06
CA GLU A 156 29.03 4.99 -1.04
C GLU A 156 28.87 6.40 -0.43
N LYS A 157 27.90 6.60 0.47
CA LYS A 157 27.67 7.88 1.19
C LYS A 157 28.87 8.29 2.05
N TYR A 158 29.50 7.33 2.76
CA TYR A 158 30.60 7.62 3.69
C TYR A 158 31.99 7.51 3.06
N PHE A 159 32.17 6.63 2.09
CA PHE A 159 33.48 6.26 1.57
C PHE A 159 33.63 6.40 0.05
N GLY A 160 32.57 6.85 -0.63
CA GLY A 160 32.53 6.88 -2.08
C GLY A 160 32.52 5.46 -2.69
N VAL A 161 33.04 5.33 -3.91
CA VAL A 161 33.06 4.02 -4.63
C VAL A 161 34.24 3.10 -4.24
N GLN A 162 35.05 3.49 -3.26
CA GLN A 162 36.18 2.68 -2.80
C GLN A 162 35.73 1.56 -1.86
N ASN A 163 36.48 0.44 -1.85
CA ASN A 163 36.24 -0.63 -0.88
C ASN A 163 36.51 -0.13 0.55
N PRO A 164 35.48 -0.06 1.43
CA PRO A 164 35.66 0.47 2.78
C PRO A 164 36.02 -0.61 3.82
N VAL A 165 36.17 -1.87 3.45
CA VAL A 165 36.49 -2.96 4.40
C VAL A 165 37.78 -2.66 5.14
N GLY A 166 37.75 -2.75 6.47
CA GLY A 166 38.86 -2.38 7.36
C GLY A 166 38.86 -0.92 7.82
N LYS A 167 38.05 -0.04 7.21
CA LYS A 167 37.88 1.35 7.70
C LYS A 167 37.00 1.40 8.94
N THR A 168 37.11 2.46 9.72
CA THR A 168 36.40 2.64 10.97
C THR A 168 35.29 3.66 10.80
N LEU A 169 34.11 3.38 11.41
CA LEU A 169 33.01 4.31 11.65
C LEU A 169 32.82 4.46 13.15
N LEU A 170 32.58 5.66 13.64
CA LEU A 170 32.19 5.91 15.02
C LEU A 170 30.66 5.78 15.15
N PHE A 171 30.22 4.90 16.01
CA PHE A 171 28.82 4.70 16.38
C PHE A 171 28.52 5.58 17.60
N ASP A 172 27.44 6.36 17.54
CA ASP A 172 27.07 7.37 18.56
C ASP A 172 28.27 8.25 18.95
N LYS A 173 29.15 8.61 18.00
CA LYS A 173 30.35 9.46 18.15
C LYS A 173 31.47 8.88 19.02
N HIS A 174 31.24 7.79 19.74
CA HIS A 174 32.16 7.29 20.76
C HIS A 174 32.69 5.88 20.52
N PHE A 175 31.92 5.03 19.87
CA PHE A 175 32.24 3.62 19.75
C PHE A 175 32.76 3.26 18.35
N PRO A 176 34.03 2.88 18.22
CA PRO A 176 34.59 2.53 16.91
C PRO A 176 34.04 1.17 16.45
N LEU A 177 33.51 1.17 15.22
CA LEU A 177 33.10 -0.02 14.50
C LEU A 177 33.94 -0.15 13.23
N THR A 178 34.48 -1.34 12.98
CA THR A 178 35.22 -1.67 11.77
C THR A 178 34.28 -2.20 10.69
N VAL A 179 34.33 -1.63 9.51
CA VAL A 179 33.58 -2.14 8.35
C VAL A 179 34.12 -3.51 7.97
N SER A 180 33.33 -4.55 8.18
CA SER A 180 33.70 -5.95 7.90
C SER A 180 33.14 -6.46 6.57
N GLY A 181 32.24 -5.72 5.94
CA GLY A 181 31.71 -6.05 4.64
C GLY A 181 30.77 -4.96 4.08
N VAL A 182 30.52 -5.05 2.79
CA VAL A 182 29.50 -4.25 2.08
C VAL A 182 28.58 -5.21 1.35
N LEU A 183 27.28 -5.06 1.57
CA LEU A 183 26.26 -5.86 0.92
C LEU A 183 26.10 -5.45 -0.55
N LYS A 184 25.74 -6.40 -1.39
CA LYS A 184 25.05 -6.10 -2.64
C LYS A 184 23.69 -5.46 -2.31
N ASP A 185 23.05 -4.88 -3.33
CA ASP A 185 21.74 -4.27 -3.13
C ASP A 185 20.76 -5.27 -2.52
N LEU A 186 20.07 -4.87 -1.45
CA LEU A 186 19.01 -5.66 -0.83
C LEU A 186 17.80 -5.68 -1.76
N PRO A 187 17.14 -6.83 -1.90
CA PRO A 187 15.85 -6.90 -2.60
C PRO A 187 14.79 -6.07 -1.87
N THR A 188 13.98 -5.34 -2.63
CA THR A 188 12.89 -4.53 -2.06
C THR A 188 11.74 -5.35 -1.50
N ASN A 189 11.64 -6.62 -1.92
CA ASN A 189 10.61 -7.56 -1.49
C ASN A 189 11.07 -8.44 -0.31
N SER A 190 11.66 -7.82 0.71
CA SER A 190 11.98 -8.46 2.00
C SER A 190 11.37 -7.71 3.16
N VAL A 191 10.88 -8.45 4.16
CA VAL A 191 10.45 -7.90 5.46
C VAL A 191 11.64 -7.40 6.26
N ILE A 192 12.83 -7.99 6.04
CA ILE A 192 14.08 -7.59 6.70
C ILE A 192 14.74 -6.50 5.86
N GLN A 193 14.58 -5.23 6.28
CA GLN A 193 15.20 -4.07 5.65
C GLN A 193 16.08 -3.33 6.66
N PHE A 194 17.26 -2.93 6.24
CA PHE A 194 18.21 -2.20 7.06
C PHE A 194 19.19 -1.41 6.20
N ASN A 195 19.82 -0.40 6.79
CA ASN A 195 20.88 0.36 6.14
C ASN A 195 22.28 -0.16 6.53
N ALA A 196 22.43 -0.69 7.75
CA ALA A 196 23.60 -1.42 8.16
C ALA A 196 23.25 -2.48 9.22
N LEU A 197 24.14 -3.46 9.36
CA LEU A 197 24.11 -4.48 10.40
C LEU A 197 25.34 -4.36 11.29
N VAL A 198 25.11 -4.20 12.57
CA VAL A 198 26.15 -4.27 13.60
C VAL A 198 26.15 -5.67 14.19
N SER A 199 27.31 -6.23 14.45
CA SER A 199 27.41 -7.55 15.06
C SER A 199 26.73 -7.55 16.43
N LEU A 200 25.88 -8.56 16.68
CA LEU A 200 25.11 -8.66 17.93
C LEU A 200 25.99 -8.64 19.20
N PRO A 201 27.19 -9.29 19.23
CA PRO A 201 28.09 -9.19 20.37
C PRO A 201 28.51 -7.77 20.72
N SER A 202 28.48 -6.82 19.76
CA SER A 202 28.82 -5.42 20.00
C SER A 202 27.90 -4.74 21.00
N MET A 203 26.64 -5.15 21.15
CA MET A 203 25.71 -4.54 22.11
C MET A 203 26.25 -4.57 23.55
N SER A 204 27.04 -5.55 23.90
CA SER A 204 27.66 -5.63 25.22
C SER A 204 28.81 -4.62 25.43
N THR A 205 29.38 -4.09 24.35
CA THR A 205 30.56 -3.18 24.35
C THR A 205 30.21 -1.73 24.01
N LEU A 206 29.03 -1.49 23.38
CA LEU A 206 28.55 -0.17 22.95
C LEU A 206 27.98 0.71 24.07
N GLY A 207 28.42 0.53 25.31
CA GLY A 207 28.02 1.34 26.45
C GLY A 207 26.84 0.77 27.27
N PRO A 208 26.50 1.46 28.41
CA PRO A 208 25.50 0.97 29.34
C PRO A 208 24.11 0.81 28.72
N LYS A 209 23.67 1.78 27.89
CA LYS A 209 22.35 1.78 27.23
C LYS A 209 22.17 0.51 26.39
N HIS A 210 23.11 0.21 25.49
CA HIS A 210 23.01 -0.97 24.61
C HIS A 210 23.16 -2.28 25.38
N ARG A 211 23.97 -2.27 26.44
CA ARG A 211 24.10 -3.44 27.34
C ARG A 211 22.82 -3.75 28.09
N GLU A 212 22.07 -2.76 28.52
CA GLU A 212 20.76 -2.95 29.13
C GLU A 212 19.73 -3.43 28.15
N LEU A 213 19.67 -2.82 26.95
CA LEU A 213 18.82 -3.27 25.85
C LEU A 213 19.09 -4.72 25.46
N PHE A 214 20.35 -5.15 25.42
CA PHE A 214 20.72 -6.54 25.14
C PHE A 214 20.08 -7.56 26.11
N LYS A 215 19.92 -7.18 27.38
CA LYS A 215 19.31 -8.02 28.41
C LYS A 215 17.79 -7.89 28.48
N GLN A 216 17.22 -6.94 27.74
CA GLN A 216 15.81 -6.65 27.80
C GLN A 216 15.01 -7.69 27.04
N TYR A 217 13.89 -8.13 27.62
CA TYR A 217 12.95 -9.01 26.92
C TYR A 217 12.21 -8.22 25.81
N GLY A 218 11.96 -8.92 24.71
CA GLY A 218 11.22 -8.32 23.58
C GLY A 218 12.09 -7.60 22.53
N MET A 219 13.41 -7.56 22.70
CA MET A 219 14.33 -6.83 21.81
C MET A 219 14.65 -7.55 20.49
N PHE A 220 14.54 -8.90 20.47
CA PHE A 220 15.05 -9.66 19.34
C PHE A 220 13.96 -10.46 18.65
N THR A 221 13.75 -10.17 17.39
CA THR A 221 13.03 -11.08 16.49
C THR A 221 13.93 -12.29 16.22
N THR A 222 13.43 -13.49 16.47
CA THR A 222 14.20 -14.72 16.31
C THR A 222 13.61 -15.57 15.20
N TYR A 223 14.46 -15.93 14.24
CA TYR A 223 14.16 -16.87 13.16
C TYR A 223 14.81 -18.21 13.45
N LEU A 224 14.09 -19.29 13.20
CA LEU A 224 14.61 -20.66 13.26
C LEU A 224 14.61 -21.27 11.88
N VAL A 225 15.72 -21.91 11.50
CA VAL A 225 15.80 -22.75 10.32
C VAL A 225 15.59 -24.20 10.77
N LEU A 226 14.55 -24.84 10.29
CA LEU A 226 14.26 -26.22 10.62
C LEU A 226 14.95 -27.18 9.64
N ARG A 227 15.25 -28.41 10.10
CA ARG A 227 15.71 -29.49 9.22
C ARG A 227 14.65 -29.86 8.18
N PRO A 228 15.03 -30.37 7.01
CA PRO A 228 14.08 -30.71 5.94
C PRO A 228 12.98 -31.70 6.35
N ASP A 229 13.27 -32.59 7.27
CA ASP A 229 12.40 -33.61 7.82
C ASP A 229 11.61 -33.20 9.06
N ALA A 230 11.82 -31.97 9.54
CA ALA A 230 11.23 -31.48 10.80
C ALA A 230 9.73 -31.23 10.67
N ASN A 231 8.96 -31.72 11.65
CA ASN A 231 7.54 -31.40 11.75
C ASN A 231 7.34 -30.15 12.61
N VAL A 232 6.78 -29.09 12.00
CA VAL A 232 6.57 -27.77 12.62
C VAL A 232 5.75 -27.85 13.91
N SER A 233 4.67 -28.64 13.94
CA SER A 233 3.82 -28.78 15.13
C SER A 233 4.54 -29.48 16.27
N THR A 234 5.47 -30.39 15.99
CA THR A 234 6.32 -31.03 16.99
C THR A 234 7.32 -30.04 17.57
N VAL A 235 7.97 -29.23 16.72
CA VAL A 235 8.90 -28.19 17.17
C VAL A 235 8.15 -27.16 18.02
N THR A 236 6.98 -26.69 17.59
CA THR A 236 6.14 -25.75 18.35
C THR A 236 5.81 -26.27 19.75
N ARG A 237 5.49 -27.56 19.86
CA ARG A 237 5.21 -28.21 21.16
C ARG A 237 6.46 -28.31 22.05
N LYS A 238 7.62 -28.57 21.47
CA LYS A 238 8.91 -28.61 22.19
C LYS A 238 9.33 -27.21 22.64
N LEU A 239 9.08 -26.17 21.85
CA LEU A 239 9.34 -24.77 22.24
C LEU A 239 8.67 -24.39 23.56
N LYS A 240 7.47 -24.89 23.85
CA LYS A 240 6.80 -24.67 25.15
C LYS A 240 7.60 -25.18 26.34
N ARG A 241 8.48 -26.17 26.17
CA ARG A 241 9.33 -26.73 27.24
C ARG A 241 10.63 -25.94 27.43
N VAL A 242 11.19 -25.38 26.34
CA VAL A 242 12.43 -24.56 26.38
C VAL A 242 12.22 -23.31 27.22
N THR A 243 11.00 -22.85 27.32
CA THR A 243 10.61 -21.56 27.88
C THR A 243 10.26 -21.57 29.38
N GLY A 244 10.49 -22.66 30.07
CA GLY A 244 10.19 -22.78 31.54
C GLY A 244 10.86 -21.77 32.44
N GLY A 245 11.71 -20.87 31.90
CA GLY A 245 12.36 -19.78 32.60
C GLY A 245 11.99 -18.39 32.11
N PHE A 246 11.25 -18.27 30.99
CA PHE A 246 10.86 -16.97 30.40
C PHE A 246 9.39 -16.69 30.66
N GLN A 247 9.08 -15.99 31.73
CA GLN A 247 7.74 -15.55 32.06
C GLN A 247 7.68 -14.02 31.97
N PHE A 248 6.64 -13.49 31.29
CA PHE A 248 6.24 -12.10 31.48
C PHE A 248 5.44 -11.98 32.77
N GLY A 249 6.14 -11.88 33.91
CA GLY A 249 5.49 -11.94 35.20
C GLY A 249 4.75 -13.28 35.38
N ASP A 250 3.46 -13.23 35.80
CA ASP A 250 2.59 -14.40 35.99
C ASP A 250 1.92 -14.91 34.69
N LEU A 251 2.30 -14.38 33.50
CA LEU A 251 1.66 -14.70 32.24
C LEU A 251 2.21 -15.97 31.61
N LYS A 252 1.31 -16.86 31.27
CA LYS A 252 1.63 -18.04 30.46
C LYS A 252 1.85 -17.63 29.01
N ALA A 253 3.11 -17.63 28.57
CA ALA A 253 3.47 -17.38 27.19
C ALA A 253 3.31 -18.68 26.36
N GLU A 254 2.63 -18.58 25.23
CA GLU A 254 2.61 -19.61 24.19
C GLU A 254 3.48 -19.16 23.02
N TYR A 255 4.18 -20.12 22.39
CA TYR A 255 5.04 -19.82 21.27
C TYR A 255 4.48 -20.45 20.01
N LEU A 256 4.50 -19.66 18.93
CA LEU A 256 4.02 -20.02 17.61
C LEU A 256 5.13 -19.81 16.58
N LEU A 257 5.09 -20.60 15.52
CA LEU A 257 6.00 -20.47 14.38
C LEU A 257 5.23 -19.92 13.18
N GLU A 258 5.71 -18.81 12.63
CA GLU A 258 5.19 -18.20 11.40
C GLU A 258 6.20 -18.44 10.28
N SER A 259 5.74 -19.02 9.17
CA SER A 259 6.58 -19.28 7.99
C SER A 259 7.06 -17.97 7.37
N MET A 260 8.34 -17.88 7.05
CA MET A 260 8.95 -16.66 6.50
C MET A 260 8.26 -16.15 5.21
N PRO A 261 7.92 -16.97 4.20
CA PRO A 261 7.19 -16.50 3.03
C PRO A 261 5.79 -15.96 3.31
N SER A 262 5.25 -16.23 4.51
CA SER A 262 3.93 -15.76 4.90
C SER A 262 3.96 -14.47 5.71
N LEU A 263 5.10 -14.01 6.19
CA LEU A 263 5.20 -12.89 7.13
C LEU A 263 4.61 -11.59 6.58
N HIS A 264 4.89 -11.30 5.31
CA HIS A 264 4.43 -10.05 4.68
C HIS A 264 2.90 -9.94 4.57
N LEU A 265 2.22 -11.05 4.27
CA LEU A 265 0.78 -11.04 3.97
C LEU A 265 -0.09 -11.67 5.07
N TYR A 266 0.48 -12.42 5.99
CA TYR A 266 -0.25 -13.27 6.93
C TYR A 266 0.27 -13.16 8.36
N SER A 267 1.10 -12.16 8.67
CA SER A 267 1.61 -12.00 10.03
C SER A 267 0.46 -11.77 11.01
N ARG A 268 0.49 -12.46 12.15
CA ARG A 268 -0.47 -12.31 13.24
C ARG A 268 -0.32 -11.00 14.01
N THR A 269 0.80 -10.32 13.86
CA THR A 269 0.99 -8.95 14.36
C THR A 269 0.16 -7.95 13.56
N ASP A 270 -0.06 -8.21 12.28
CA ASP A 270 -0.99 -7.44 11.42
C ASP A 270 -2.41 -8.00 11.62
N GLN A 271 -3.14 -7.41 12.50
CA GLN A 271 -4.35 -7.93 13.15
C GLN A 271 -5.48 -8.41 12.24
N LYS A 272 -5.47 -8.22 10.91
CA LYS A 272 -6.67 -8.50 10.08
C LYS A 272 -6.45 -9.11 8.71
N GLY A 273 -5.23 -9.42 8.29
CA GLY A 273 -4.97 -9.92 6.92
C GLY A 273 -5.37 -8.93 5.81
N GLU A 274 -5.37 -7.63 6.13
CA GLU A 274 -5.82 -6.54 5.25
C GLU A 274 -4.94 -6.42 4.00
N ALA A 275 -3.64 -6.77 4.15
CA ALA A 275 -2.70 -6.79 3.03
C ALA A 275 -3.15 -7.73 1.92
N ARG A 276 -3.48 -8.96 2.29
CA ARG A 276 -3.93 -9.99 1.36
C ARG A 276 -5.25 -9.62 0.66
N GLN A 277 -6.21 -9.11 1.42
CA GLN A 277 -7.50 -8.71 0.86
C GLN A 277 -7.35 -7.60 -0.19
N SER A 278 -6.50 -6.62 0.08
CA SER A 278 -6.18 -5.55 -0.86
C SER A 278 -5.60 -6.09 -2.17
N LEU A 279 -4.72 -7.10 -2.11
CA LEU A 279 -4.14 -7.73 -3.30
C LEU A 279 -5.18 -8.50 -4.12
N TYR A 280 -6.11 -9.21 -3.49
CA TYR A 280 -7.21 -9.86 -4.22
C TYR A 280 -8.14 -8.85 -4.89
N ILE A 281 -8.40 -7.72 -4.24
CA ILE A 281 -9.17 -6.61 -4.85
C ILE A 281 -8.43 -6.10 -6.11
N LEU A 282 -7.12 -5.83 -6.01
CA LEU A 282 -6.31 -5.37 -7.13
C LEU A 282 -6.26 -6.39 -8.27
N LEU A 283 -6.10 -7.68 -7.95
CA LEU A 283 -6.14 -8.76 -8.94
C LEU A 283 -7.50 -8.82 -9.66
N THR A 284 -8.58 -8.69 -8.90
CA THR A 284 -9.95 -8.65 -9.47
C THR A 284 -10.11 -7.46 -10.43
N ILE A 285 -9.60 -6.28 -10.06
CA ILE A 285 -9.62 -5.08 -10.91
C ILE A 285 -8.80 -5.33 -12.19
N ALA A 286 -7.61 -5.91 -12.09
CA ALA A 286 -6.79 -6.26 -13.25
C ALA A 286 -7.53 -7.19 -14.22
N LEU A 287 -8.18 -8.22 -13.72
CA LEU A 287 -8.99 -9.15 -14.50
C LEU A 287 -10.19 -8.46 -15.14
N VAL A 288 -10.86 -7.56 -14.42
CA VAL A 288 -11.97 -6.76 -14.96
C VAL A 288 -11.49 -5.86 -16.09
N ILE A 289 -10.40 -5.13 -15.92
CA ILE A 289 -9.83 -4.23 -16.96
C ILE A 289 -9.44 -5.04 -18.20
N LEU A 290 -8.79 -6.18 -18.03
CA LEU A 290 -8.41 -7.08 -19.12
C LEU A 290 -9.64 -7.60 -19.85
N ALA A 291 -10.64 -8.07 -19.12
CA ALA A 291 -11.90 -8.54 -19.69
C ALA A 291 -12.60 -7.41 -20.48
N LEU A 292 -12.63 -6.18 -19.97
CA LEU A 292 -13.20 -5.03 -20.66
C LEU A 292 -12.45 -4.68 -21.95
N ALA A 293 -11.12 -4.76 -21.94
CA ALA A 293 -10.32 -4.56 -23.16
C ALA A 293 -10.62 -5.63 -24.22
N ILE A 294 -10.72 -6.90 -23.81
CA ILE A 294 -11.10 -8.01 -24.71
C ILE A 294 -12.54 -7.84 -25.21
N ILE A 295 -13.49 -7.53 -24.33
CA ILE A 295 -14.89 -7.26 -24.68
C ILE A 295 -15.01 -6.12 -25.68
N ASN A 296 -14.25 -5.04 -25.49
CA ASN A 296 -14.19 -3.92 -26.41
C ASN A 296 -13.71 -4.36 -27.79
N TYR A 297 -12.60 -5.12 -27.84
CA TYR A 297 -12.08 -5.68 -29.09
C TYR A 297 -13.11 -6.57 -29.80
N ILE A 298 -13.75 -7.50 -29.08
CA ILE A 298 -14.78 -8.39 -29.61
C ILE A 298 -15.97 -7.59 -30.15
N SER A 299 -16.43 -6.58 -29.41
CA SER A 299 -17.56 -5.72 -29.77
C SER A 299 -17.30 -4.97 -31.08
N MET A 300 -16.12 -4.37 -31.24
CA MET A 300 -15.72 -3.65 -32.44
C MET A 300 -15.52 -4.60 -33.63
N THR A 301 -14.89 -5.75 -33.45
CA THR A 301 -14.65 -6.75 -34.48
C THR A 301 -15.97 -7.35 -34.96
N THR A 302 -16.90 -7.62 -34.05
CA THR A 302 -18.25 -8.15 -34.36
C THR A 302 -19.12 -7.11 -35.05
N ALA A 303 -19.01 -5.83 -34.74
CA ALA A 303 -19.73 -4.77 -35.46
C ALA A 303 -19.37 -4.77 -36.93
N ARG A 304 -18.13 -5.03 -37.29
CA ARG A 304 -17.66 -5.13 -38.69
C ARG A 304 -18.01 -6.44 -39.39
N ALA A 305 -18.32 -7.47 -38.59
CA ALA A 305 -18.67 -8.78 -39.15
C ALA A 305 -19.80 -8.70 -40.19
N THR A 306 -20.78 -7.80 -39.95
CA THR A 306 -21.91 -7.61 -40.88
C THR A 306 -21.46 -7.06 -42.24
N LYS A 307 -20.49 -6.16 -42.33
CA LYS A 307 -19.91 -5.67 -43.59
C LYS A 307 -19.10 -6.76 -44.31
N ARG A 308 -18.46 -7.66 -43.57
CA ARG A 308 -17.68 -8.78 -44.14
C ARG A 308 -18.51 -10.03 -44.44
N ALA A 309 -19.77 -10.07 -44.00
CA ALA A 309 -20.66 -11.20 -44.22
C ALA A 309 -20.78 -11.54 -45.71
N ARG A 310 -20.91 -10.52 -46.58
CA ARG A 310 -21.00 -10.69 -48.04
C ARG A 310 -19.73 -11.33 -48.64
N GLU A 311 -18.56 -10.90 -48.22
CA GLU A 311 -17.26 -11.48 -48.61
C GLU A 311 -17.15 -12.97 -48.17
N VAL A 312 -17.53 -13.27 -46.91
CA VAL A 312 -17.54 -14.64 -46.38
C VAL A 312 -18.55 -15.51 -47.11
N GLY A 313 -19.73 -14.95 -47.44
CA GLY A 313 -20.77 -15.63 -48.21
C GLY A 313 -20.29 -16.03 -49.61
N ILE A 314 -19.64 -15.11 -50.34
CA ILE A 314 -19.08 -15.37 -51.68
C ILE A 314 -18.00 -16.42 -51.59
N ARG A 315 -17.05 -16.33 -50.68
CA ARG A 315 -15.97 -17.33 -50.48
C ARG A 315 -16.51 -18.73 -50.21
N LYS A 316 -17.53 -18.87 -49.37
CA LYS A 316 -18.20 -20.14 -49.12
C LYS A 316 -18.96 -20.68 -50.34
N ALA A 317 -19.58 -19.79 -51.11
CA ALA A 317 -20.28 -20.16 -52.33
C ALA A 317 -19.31 -20.69 -53.43
N VAL A 318 -18.06 -20.21 -53.42
CA VAL A 318 -16.96 -20.67 -54.34
C VAL A 318 -16.19 -21.87 -53.74
N GLY A 319 -16.67 -22.48 -52.63
CA GLY A 319 -16.08 -23.70 -52.09
C GLY A 319 -15.15 -23.54 -50.89
N GLY A 320 -14.99 -22.33 -50.34
CA GLY A 320 -14.13 -22.12 -49.17
C GLY A 320 -14.62 -22.85 -47.92
N GLN A 321 -13.73 -23.57 -47.24
CA GLN A 321 -14.04 -24.35 -46.04
C GLN A 321 -14.18 -23.48 -44.79
N ARG A 322 -15.06 -23.89 -43.87
CA ARG A 322 -15.29 -23.23 -42.59
C ARG A 322 -14.01 -23.14 -41.76
N ARG A 323 -13.17 -24.16 -41.75
CA ARG A 323 -11.89 -24.22 -41.07
C ARG A 323 -10.91 -23.13 -41.52
N GLU A 324 -10.84 -22.90 -42.84
CA GLU A 324 -9.96 -21.88 -43.41
C GLU A 324 -10.36 -20.46 -42.98
N LEU A 325 -11.65 -20.18 -42.91
CA LEU A 325 -12.20 -18.91 -42.44
C LEU A 325 -11.94 -18.72 -40.94
N ILE A 326 -12.13 -19.79 -40.09
CA ILE A 326 -11.80 -19.73 -38.68
C ILE A 326 -10.32 -19.40 -38.50
N PHE A 327 -9.44 -20.11 -39.21
CA PHE A 327 -8.00 -19.90 -39.12
C PHE A 327 -7.60 -18.49 -39.57
N GLN A 328 -8.18 -17.97 -40.62
CA GLN A 328 -7.91 -16.63 -41.12
C GLN A 328 -8.32 -15.56 -40.11
N PHE A 329 -9.54 -15.61 -39.55
CA PHE A 329 -10.01 -14.64 -38.57
C PHE A 329 -9.26 -14.73 -37.22
N PHE A 330 -8.91 -15.95 -36.85
CA PHE A 330 -8.07 -16.16 -35.66
C PHE A 330 -6.66 -15.56 -35.86
N LEU A 331 -6.04 -15.78 -37.00
CA LEU A 331 -4.74 -15.20 -37.32
C LEU A 331 -4.77 -13.66 -37.34
N GLU A 332 -5.84 -13.07 -37.88
CA GLU A 332 -6.04 -11.61 -37.89
C GLU A 332 -6.12 -11.05 -36.45
N SER A 333 -6.89 -11.72 -35.59
CA SER A 333 -6.98 -11.36 -34.16
C SER A 333 -5.65 -11.59 -33.43
N PHE A 334 -4.98 -12.71 -33.71
CA PHE A 334 -3.67 -13.03 -33.13
C PHE A 334 -2.60 -11.99 -33.48
N LEU A 335 -2.56 -11.52 -34.72
CA LEU A 335 -1.64 -10.44 -35.11
C LEU A 335 -1.95 -9.13 -34.41
N THR A 336 -3.24 -8.78 -34.30
CA THR A 336 -3.64 -7.54 -33.62
C THR A 336 -3.31 -7.60 -32.12
N THR A 337 -3.57 -8.73 -31.47
CA THR A 337 -3.24 -8.92 -30.05
C THR A 337 -1.73 -9.00 -29.82
N THR A 338 -0.96 -9.60 -30.75
CA THR A 338 0.51 -9.62 -30.69
C THR A 338 1.09 -8.20 -30.78
N LEU A 339 0.56 -7.40 -31.72
CA LEU A 339 0.99 -6.00 -31.86
C LEU A 339 0.62 -5.17 -30.61
N ALA A 340 -0.60 -5.37 -30.08
CA ALA A 340 -1.05 -4.72 -28.85
C ALA A 340 -0.18 -5.15 -27.64
N PHE A 341 0.19 -6.41 -27.57
CA PHE A 341 1.05 -6.93 -26.53
C PHE A 341 2.47 -6.36 -26.62
N ALA A 342 3.07 -6.35 -27.80
CA ALA A 342 4.38 -5.75 -28.02
C ALA A 342 4.39 -4.25 -27.66
N THR A 343 3.36 -3.50 -28.10
CA THR A 343 3.22 -2.08 -27.73
C THR A 343 2.95 -1.89 -26.25
N SER A 344 2.20 -2.79 -25.58
CA SER A 344 1.97 -2.72 -24.14
C SER A 344 3.25 -2.92 -23.32
N LEU A 345 4.16 -3.81 -23.77
CA LEU A 345 5.47 -3.99 -23.12
C LEU A 345 6.34 -2.73 -23.26
N LEU A 346 6.34 -2.09 -24.45
CA LEU A 346 7.09 -0.84 -24.65
C LEU A 346 6.52 0.30 -23.79
N VAL A 347 5.19 0.43 -23.73
CA VAL A 347 4.53 1.40 -22.85
C VAL A 347 4.84 1.12 -21.40
N LEU A 348 4.75 -0.13 -20.97
CA LEU A 348 5.05 -0.53 -19.61
C LEU A 348 6.49 -0.19 -19.23
N GLN A 349 7.46 -0.51 -20.08
CA GLN A 349 8.87 -0.18 -19.84
C GLN A 349 9.10 1.33 -19.73
N GLY A 350 8.42 2.13 -20.57
CA GLY A 350 8.54 3.59 -20.55
C GLY A 350 7.92 4.26 -19.34
N ILE A 351 6.83 3.71 -18.78
CA ILE A 351 6.13 4.31 -17.64
C ILE A 351 6.43 3.62 -16.30
N PHE A 352 7.18 2.50 -16.30
CA PHE A 352 7.36 1.66 -15.11
C PHE A 352 7.92 2.44 -13.92
N SER A 353 9.05 3.14 -14.13
CA SER A 353 9.70 3.89 -13.06
C SER A 353 8.81 5.04 -12.56
N TRP A 354 8.21 5.78 -13.48
CA TRP A 354 7.27 6.85 -13.12
C TRP A 354 6.05 6.33 -12.36
N ALA A 355 5.43 5.24 -12.84
CA ALA A 355 4.26 4.66 -12.19
C ALA A 355 4.59 4.04 -10.83
N ASN A 356 5.76 3.42 -10.72
CA ASN A 356 6.28 2.86 -9.46
C ASN A 356 6.46 3.96 -8.40
N GLU A 357 7.04 5.10 -8.78
CA GLU A 357 7.22 6.26 -7.90
C GLU A 357 5.90 6.97 -7.59
N ALA A 358 5.10 7.31 -8.62
CA ALA A 358 3.83 8.03 -8.46
C ALA A 358 2.81 7.26 -7.61
N LEU A 359 2.84 5.93 -7.67
CA LEU A 359 1.97 5.04 -6.90
C LEU A 359 2.62 4.53 -5.61
N ASP A 360 3.90 4.85 -5.37
CA ASP A 360 4.66 4.48 -4.18
C ASP A 360 4.72 2.96 -3.96
N LEU A 361 5.05 2.18 -5.01
CA LEU A 361 5.00 0.72 -4.98
C LEU A 361 6.32 0.05 -4.64
N HIS A 362 7.45 0.74 -4.78
CA HIS A 362 8.81 0.27 -4.46
C HIS A 362 9.21 -1.07 -5.12
N MET A 363 8.68 -1.34 -6.33
CA MET A 363 9.05 -2.55 -7.08
C MET A 363 10.45 -2.43 -7.69
N ASP A 364 11.22 -3.53 -7.61
CA ASP A 364 12.54 -3.60 -8.27
C ASP A 364 12.38 -3.82 -9.79
N ASN A 365 13.08 -3.03 -10.59
CA ASN A 365 13.14 -3.19 -12.05
C ASN A 365 13.69 -4.57 -12.49
N ARG A 366 14.41 -5.26 -11.61
CA ARG A 366 14.96 -6.61 -11.87
C ARG A 366 13.85 -7.66 -12.08
N VAL A 367 12.63 -7.40 -11.60
CA VAL A 367 11.47 -8.29 -11.84
C VAL A 367 11.21 -8.47 -13.33
N LEU A 368 11.44 -7.46 -14.15
CA LEU A 368 11.27 -7.51 -15.61
C LEU A 368 12.25 -8.47 -16.31
N GLY A 369 13.38 -8.79 -15.67
CA GLY A 369 14.41 -9.72 -16.17
C GLY A 369 14.23 -11.18 -15.75
N GLN A 370 13.27 -11.48 -14.86
CA GLN A 370 13.13 -12.82 -14.30
C GLN A 370 12.37 -13.79 -15.24
N GLY A 371 12.80 -15.05 -15.28
CA GLY A 371 12.16 -16.09 -16.11
C GLY A 371 10.66 -16.28 -15.85
N PRO A 372 10.20 -16.37 -14.58
CA PRO A 372 8.78 -16.52 -14.26
C PRO A 372 7.91 -15.37 -14.79
N TYR A 373 8.42 -14.13 -14.82
CA TYR A 373 7.74 -12.99 -15.43
C TYR A 373 7.36 -13.27 -16.89
N TRP A 374 8.32 -13.72 -17.70
CA TRP A 374 8.08 -14.03 -19.11
C TRP A 374 7.11 -15.19 -19.30
N GLY A 375 7.09 -16.16 -18.35
CA GLY A 375 6.10 -17.24 -18.33
C GLY A 375 4.67 -16.70 -18.16
N VAL A 376 4.45 -15.81 -17.20
CA VAL A 376 3.15 -15.14 -16.99
C VAL A 376 2.77 -14.31 -18.21
N MET A 377 3.72 -13.57 -18.80
CA MET A 377 3.49 -12.77 -20.01
C MET A 377 3.07 -13.64 -21.19
N LEU A 378 3.69 -14.78 -21.37
CA LEU A 378 3.34 -15.74 -22.42
C LEU A 378 1.90 -16.24 -22.25
N VAL A 379 1.53 -16.61 -21.03
CA VAL A 379 0.16 -17.09 -20.70
C VAL A 379 -0.87 -15.98 -20.96
N LEU A 380 -0.60 -14.74 -20.55
CA LEU A 380 -1.47 -13.60 -20.79
C LEU A 380 -1.63 -13.34 -22.28
N TRP A 381 -0.54 -13.31 -23.05
CA TRP A 381 -0.56 -13.09 -24.48
C TRP A 381 -1.35 -14.17 -25.22
N LEU A 382 -1.09 -15.45 -24.96
CA LEU A 382 -1.80 -16.56 -25.57
C LEU A 382 -3.27 -16.58 -25.17
N GLY A 383 -3.57 -16.38 -23.87
CA GLY A 383 -4.94 -16.32 -23.36
C GLY A 383 -5.75 -15.19 -23.98
N CYS A 384 -5.19 -13.99 -24.05
CA CYS A 384 -5.84 -12.84 -24.70
C CYS A 384 -6.04 -13.08 -26.20
N SER A 385 -5.05 -13.65 -26.88
CA SER A 385 -5.14 -13.97 -28.31
C SER A 385 -6.24 -14.98 -28.60
N LEU A 386 -6.35 -16.01 -27.75
CA LEU A 386 -7.38 -17.02 -27.87
C LEU A 386 -8.78 -16.44 -27.63
N LEU A 387 -8.97 -15.74 -26.51
CA LEU A 387 -10.26 -15.17 -26.13
C LEU A 387 -10.74 -14.09 -27.11
N ALA A 388 -9.86 -13.20 -27.53
CA ALA A 388 -10.17 -12.15 -28.50
C ALA A 388 -10.47 -12.71 -29.88
N GLY A 389 -9.79 -13.78 -30.32
CA GLY A 389 -9.92 -14.38 -31.65
C GLY A 389 -11.06 -15.40 -31.77
N ALA A 390 -11.34 -16.15 -30.71
CA ALA A 390 -12.28 -17.28 -30.75
C ALA A 390 -13.71 -16.87 -31.15
N TYR A 391 -14.25 -15.83 -30.48
CA TYR A 391 -15.64 -15.42 -30.73
C TYR A 391 -15.87 -14.85 -32.13
N PRO A 392 -15.09 -13.87 -32.65
CA PRO A 392 -15.25 -13.37 -34.01
C PRO A 392 -15.06 -14.47 -35.06
N ALA A 393 -14.11 -15.36 -34.88
CA ALA A 393 -13.84 -16.46 -35.81
C ALA A 393 -15.01 -17.43 -35.89
N LEU A 394 -15.59 -17.82 -34.74
CA LEU A 394 -16.74 -18.71 -34.70
C LEU A 394 -18.01 -18.10 -35.26
N LEU A 395 -18.27 -16.82 -34.92
CA LEU A 395 -19.45 -16.09 -35.40
C LEU A 395 -19.41 -15.93 -36.95
N LEU A 396 -18.32 -15.39 -37.48
CA LEU A 396 -18.16 -15.10 -38.92
C LEU A 396 -18.15 -16.38 -39.76
N SER A 397 -17.50 -17.42 -39.28
CA SER A 397 -17.49 -18.73 -39.96
C SER A 397 -18.84 -19.43 -39.93
N GLY A 398 -19.77 -19.09 -39.04
CA GLY A 398 -21.12 -19.66 -38.92
C GLY A 398 -22.13 -19.14 -39.94
N PHE A 399 -21.84 -18.08 -40.67
CA PHE A 399 -22.80 -17.47 -41.64
C PHE A 399 -23.16 -18.43 -42.78
N ARG A 400 -24.48 -18.50 -43.09
CA ARG A 400 -25.04 -19.29 -44.23
C ARG A 400 -25.05 -18.46 -45.51
N PRO A 401 -24.42 -18.90 -46.61
CA PRO A 401 -24.31 -18.14 -47.85
C PRO A 401 -25.64 -17.72 -48.41
N ALA A 402 -26.63 -18.61 -48.42
CA ALA A 402 -27.97 -18.38 -49.00
C ALA A 402 -28.73 -17.21 -48.31
N LEU A 403 -28.58 -17.03 -47.00
CA LEU A 403 -29.25 -15.95 -46.26
C LEU A 403 -28.57 -14.59 -46.47
N ILE A 404 -27.25 -14.61 -46.66
CA ILE A 404 -26.46 -13.38 -46.89
C ILE A 404 -26.71 -12.83 -48.31
N LEU A 405 -26.73 -13.70 -49.30
CA LEU A 405 -26.92 -13.33 -50.71
C LEU A 405 -28.35 -12.83 -51.01
N LYS A 406 -29.36 -13.33 -50.23
CA LYS A 406 -30.75 -12.86 -50.31
C LYS A 406 -31.01 -11.55 -49.55
N GLY A 407 -30.01 -10.95 -48.91
CA GLY A 407 -30.17 -9.68 -48.18
C GLY A 407 -30.97 -9.77 -46.86
N THR A 408 -31.50 -10.95 -46.51
CA THR A 408 -32.30 -11.18 -45.29
C THR A 408 -31.40 -11.58 -44.09
N LEU A 409 -30.56 -10.69 -43.66
CA LEU A 409 -29.85 -10.86 -42.38
C LEU A 409 -30.87 -10.66 -41.24
N THR A 410 -31.41 -11.75 -40.72
CA THR A 410 -32.30 -11.71 -39.54
C THR A 410 -31.52 -11.19 -38.32
N THR A 411 -32.20 -10.43 -37.48
CA THR A 411 -31.64 -9.82 -36.22
C THR A 411 -30.89 -10.80 -35.32
N ARG A 412 -31.20 -12.11 -35.46
CA ARG A 412 -30.55 -13.18 -34.70
C ARG A 412 -29.06 -13.38 -35.06
N TYR A 413 -28.63 -13.01 -36.26
CA TYR A 413 -27.23 -13.14 -36.70
C TYR A 413 -26.45 -11.82 -36.67
N SER A 414 -27.13 -10.71 -36.34
CA SER A 414 -26.47 -9.39 -36.33
C SER A 414 -25.51 -9.13 -35.16
N GLY A 415 -25.51 -10.01 -34.14
CA GLY A 415 -24.73 -9.81 -32.90
C GLY A 415 -25.14 -8.59 -32.08
N ALA A 416 -26.28 -7.94 -32.41
CA ALA A 416 -26.71 -6.69 -31.77
C ALA A 416 -27.00 -6.90 -30.25
N GLY A 417 -27.63 -8.02 -29.89
CA GLY A 417 -27.93 -8.39 -28.49
C GLY A 417 -26.66 -8.50 -27.67
N LEU A 418 -25.66 -9.24 -28.18
CA LEU A 418 -24.39 -9.43 -27.47
C LEU A 418 -23.63 -8.11 -27.28
N ARG A 419 -23.60 -7.25 -28.32
CA ARG A 419 -22.98 -5.91 -28.20
C ARG A 419 -23.65 -5.06 -27.13
N ARG A 420 -24.98 -5.10 -27.01
CA ARG A 420 -25.74 -4.42 -25.95
C ARG A 420 -25.32 -4.96 -24.56
N THR A 421 -25.27 -6.28 -24.42
CA THR A 421 -24.82 -6.92 -23.18
C THR A 421 -23.40 -6.52 -22.84
N PHE A 422 -22.47 -6.58 -23.78
CA PHE A 422 -21.08 -6.18 -23.59
C PHE A 422 -20.94 -4.72 -23.19
N THR A 423 -21.66 -3.82 -23.85
CA THR A 423 -21.67 -2.39 -23.49
C THR A 423 -22.25 -2.19 -22.08
N THR A 424 -23.33 -2.89 -21.71
CA THR A 424 -23.89 -2.82 -20.36
C THR A 424 -22.88 -3.31 -19.32
N VAL A 425 -22.23 -4.47 -19.52
CA VAL A 425 -21.19 -4.99 -18.63
C VAL A 425 -20.03 -3.99 -18.49
N GLN A 426 -19.61 -3.38 -19.58
CA GLN A 426 -18.53 -2.39 -19.60
C GLN A 426 -18.90 -1.14 -18.77
N PHE A 427 -20.09 -0.58 -18.96
CA PHE A 427 -20.54 0.55 -18.14
C PHE A 427 -20.81 0.14 -16.69
N THR A 428 -21.33 -1.06 -16.43
CA THR A 428 -21.51 -1.58 -15.06
C THR A 428 -20.19 -1.61 -14.31
N ALA A 429 -19.14 -2.16 -14.91
CA ALA A 429 -17.82 -2.19 -14.29
C ALA A 429 -17.23 -0.78 -14.09
N SER A 430 -17.32 0.10 -15.10
CA SER A 430 -16.84 1.48 -15.00
C SER A 430 -17.56 2.28 -13.93
N ILE A 431 -18.89 2.17 -13.84
CA ILE A 431 -19.71 2.86 -12.83
C ILE A 431 -19.43 2.27 -11.44
N GLY A 432 -19.30 0.95 -11.33
CA GLY A 432 -18.93 0.28 -10.08
C GLY A 432 -17.60 0.77 -9.54
N LEU A 433 -16.55 0.86 -10.39
CA LEU A 433 -15.26 1.41 -10.01
C LEU A 433 -15.33 2.89 -9.64
N LEU A 434 -16.15 3.71 -10.33
CA LEU A 434 -16.39 5.10 -9.98
C LEU A 434 -17.01 5.23 -8.59
N ILE A 435 -18.02 4.42 -8.27
CA ILE A 435 -18.65 4.40 -6.93
C ILE A 435 -17.60 4.02 -5.88
N CYS A 436 -16.84 2.95 -6.11
CA CYS A 436 -15.78 2.52 -5.18
C CYS A 436 -14.75 3.64 -4.96
N SER A 437 -14.30 4.30 -6.02
CA SER A 437 -13.37 5.43 -5.96
C SER A 437 -13.92 6.60 -5.14
N LEU A 438 -15.20 6.96 -5.32
CA LEU A 438 -15.86 8.03 -4.56
C LEU A 438 -16.00 7.68 -3.07
N VAL A 439 -16.34 6.43 -2.76
CA VAL A 439 -16.46 5.96 -1.36
C VAL A 439 -15.08 5.96 -0.69
N LEU A 440 -14.04 5.44 -1.37
CA LEU A 440 -12.65 5.48 -0.91
C LEU A 440 -12.21 6.92 -0.61
N PHE A 441 -12.42 7.82 -1.56
CA PHE A 441 -12.07 9.23 -1.39
C PHE A 441 -12.80 9.86 -0.20
N ALA A 442 -14.11 9.61 -0.05
CA ALA A 442 -14.90 10.14 1.05
C ALA A 442 -14.44 9.59 2.40
N GLN A 443 -14.11 8.29 2.49
CA GLN A 443 -13.58 7.66 3.71
C GLN A 443 -12.21 8.25 4.09
N MET A 444 -11.28 8.39 3.14
CA MET A 444 -9.97 8.98 3.41
C MET A 444 -10.09 10.44 3.86
N ARG A 445 -10.92 11.22 3.19
CA ARG A 445 -11.22 12.59 3.63
C ARG A 445 -11.77 12.62 5.05
N PHE A 446 -12.71 11.73 5.38
CA PHE A 446 -13.31 11.63 6.71
C PHE A 446 -12.25 11.32 7.78
N LEU A 447 -11.38 10.31 7.56
CA LEU A 447 -10.32 9.93 8.49
C LEU A 447 -9.32 11.08 8.73
N ARG A 448 -8.99 11.85 7.69
CA ARG A 448 -8.05 12.98 7.81
C ARG A 448 -8.65 14.20 8.50
N THR A 449 -9.95 14.44 8.32
CA THR A 449 -10.62 15.64 8.86
C THR A 449 -11.29 15.44 10.21
N ARG A 450 -11.45 14.17 10.61
CA ARG A 450 -12.04 13.83 11.91
C ARG A 450 -11.12 14.27 13.04
N SER A 451 -11.70 14.88 14.07
CA SER A 451 -10.98 15.15 15.32
C SER A 451 -10.55 13.84 15.97
N ILE A 452 -9.28 13.71 16.26
CA ILE A 452 -8.68 12.57 16.98
C ILE A 452 -8.54 12.82 18.48
N GLY A 453 -9.12 13.91 18.97
CA GLY A 453 -9.07 14.31 20.39
C GLY A 453 -7.86 15.16 20.75
N ILE A 454 -6.93 15.40 19.80
CA ILE A 454 -5.78 16.30 19.94
C ILE A 454 -5.64 17.18 18.71
N ASP A 455 -5.10 18.36 18.91
CA ASP A 455 -4.77 19.30 17.84
C ASP A 455 -3.31 19.08 17.42
N ARG A 456 -3.12 18.58 16.17
CA ARG A 456 -1.80 18.30 15.58
C ARG A 456 -1.35 19.35 14.57
N ALA A 457 -2.21 20.33 14.28
CA ALA A 457 -1.93 21.31 13.24
C ALA A 457 -0.68 22.14 13.54
N GLN A 458 0.21 22.26 12.55
CA GLN A 458 1.43 23.05 12.64
C GLN A 458 2.35 22.73 13.82
N VAL A 459 2.39 21.48 14.25
CA VAL A 459 3.30 21.02 15.30
C VAL A 459 4.51 20.35 14.65
N VAL A 460 5.69 20.92 14.93
CA VAL A 460 7.01 20.36 14.60
C VAL A 460 7.52 19.59 15.83
N ALA A 461 7.89 18.34 15.62
CA ALA A 461 8.52 17.50 16.64
C ALA A 461 10.02 17.38 16.33
N MET A 462 10.87 17.87 17.20
CA MET A 462 12.32 17.80 17.07
C MET A 462 12.84 16.69 17.96
N HIS A 463 13.66 15.80 17.42
CA HIS A 463 14.30 14.73 18.19
C HIS A 463 15.38 15.28 19.11
N ILE A 464 15.47 14.74 20.32
CA ILE A 464 16.47 15.06 21.33
C ILE A 464 17.17 13.78 21.77
N ASP A 465 18.46 13.75 21.60
CA ASP A 465 19.28 12.65 22.15
C ASP A 465 19.39 12.72 23.68
N GLY A 466 19.70 11.59 24.30
CA GLY A 466 19.86 11.50 25.76
C GLY A 466 20.92 12.44 26.33
N ASP A 467 21.94 12.76 25.55
CA ASP A 467 23.01 13.71 25.92
C ASP A 467 22.53 15.16 26.04
N MET A 468 21.40 15.53 25.41
CA MET A 468 20.77 16.85 25.49
C MET A 468 19.96 17.12 26.77
N GLN A 469 19.79 16.14 27.63
CA GLN A 469 18.92 16.31 28.80
C GLN A 469 19.27 17.51 29.70
N ALA A 470 20.57 17.73 29.89
CA ALA A 470 21.05 18.85 30.72
C ALA A 470 20.75 20.21 30.05
N GLN A 471 20.69 20.26 28.73
CA GLN A 471 20.44 21.46 27.94
C GLN A 471 18.98 21.68 27.60
N LEU A 472 18.09 20.71 27.87
CA LEU A 472 16.68 20.78 27.50
C LEU A 472 15.95 22.02 28.05
N PRO A 473 16.15 22.45 29.31
CA PRO A 473 15.55 23.70 29.78
C PRO A 473 15.99 24.89 28.95
N ALA A 474 17.32 25.04 28.70
CA ALA A 474 17.88 26.14 27.93
C ALA A 474 17.36 26.13 26.46
N LEU A 475 17.24 24.95 25.86
CA LEU A 475 16.66 24.79 24.53
C LEU A 475 15.20 25.27 24.49
N ARG A 476 14.39 24.85 25.46
CA ARG A 476 12.98 25.27 25.54
C ARG A 476 12.82 26.77 25.75
N ASP A 477 13.66 27.37 26.63
CA ASP A 477 13.63 28.81 26.89
C ASP A 477 14.07 29.60 25.66
N ALA A 478 15.09 29.15 24.95
CA ALA A 478 15.51 29.76 23.67
C ALA A 478 14.41 29.69 22.60
N ILE A 479 13.67 28.55 22.51
CA ILE A 479 12.55 28.41 21.59
C ILE A 479 11.39 29.34 22.01
N ARG A 480 11.05 29.42 23.31
CA ARG A 480 10.00 30.29 23.82
C ARG A 480 10.32 31.78 23.65
N GLY A 481 11.60 32.13 23.76
CA GLY A 481 12.08 33.50 23.55
C GLY A 481 12.00 34.00 22.11
N TRP A 482 11.83 33.07 21.16
CA TRP A 482 11.63 33.41 19.76
C TRP A 482 10.12 33.67 19.49
N ALA A 483 9.79 34.72 18.73
CA ALA A 483 8.41 35.15 18.48
C ALA A 483 7.57 34.21 17.59
N GLY A 484 8.15 33.14 17.05
CA GLY A 484 7.50 32.19 16.13
C GLY A 484 6.60 31.13 16.75
N PRO A 485 6.97 30.49 17.87
CA PRO A 485 6.17 29.42 18.44
C PRO A 485 5.03 29.97 19.31
N ALA A 486 3.85 29.30 19.19
CA ALA A 486 2.73 29.56 20.08
C ALA A 486 2.89 28.80 21.41
N ASN A 487 3.47 27.57 21.36
CA ASN A 487 3.60 26.69 22.52
C ASN A 487 4.73 25.66 22.33
N VAL A 488 5.31 25.21 23.44
CA VAL A 488 6.38 24.21 23.48
C VAL A 488 6.08 23.16 24.53
N ALA A 489 6.19 21.89 24.18
CA ALA A 489 5.99 20.75 25.07
C ALA A 489 7.04 19.66 24.80
N THR A 490 7.12 18.66 25.70
CA THR A 490 8.04 17.53 25.56
C THR A 490 7.33 16.19 25.70
N THR A 491 7.83 15.18 24.99
CA THR A 491 7.40 13.79 25.11
C THR A 491 8.58 12.84 24.92
N ASN A 492 8.53 11.66 25.54
CA ASN A 492 9.54 10.63 25.39
C ASN A 492 9.35 9.74 24.16
N THR A 493 8.24 9.89 23.43
CA THR A 493 7.85 8.95 22.37
C THR A 493 7.48 9.71 21.11
N ARG A 494 7.87 9.19 19.96
CA ARG A 494 7.40 9.67 18.67
C ARG A 494 5.90 9.39 18.54
N LEU A 495 5.10 10.43 18.41
CA LEU A 495 3.65 10.31 18.23
C LEU A 495 3.32 9.82 16.81
N PHE A 496 2.21 9.12 16.66
CA PHE A 496 1.71 8.56 15.39
C PHE A 496 2.66 7.57 14.72
N THR A 497 3.30 6.73 15.55
CA THR A 497 4.09 5.59 15.08
C THR A 497 3.58 4.30 15.69
N SER A 498 4.03 3.15 15.17
CA SER A 498 3.72 1.84 15.73
C SER A 498 4.40 1.57 17.09
N ASN A 499 5.36 2.42 17.49
CA ASN A 499 6.25 2.18 18.64
C ASN A 499 5.86 2.95 19.90
N VAL A 500 4.57 3.14 20.18
CA VAL A 500 4.16 3.64 21.50
C VAL A 500 4.42 2.57 22.55
N SER A 501 5.10 2.96 23.64
CA SER A 501 5.39 2.04 24.74
C SER A 501 4.10 1.48 25.31
N THR A 502 4.00 0.17 25.37
CA THR A 502 2.84 -0.53 25.89
C THR A 502 3.19 -1.25 27.18
N TRP A 503 2.42 -0.99 28.23
CA TRP A 503 2.59 -1.61 29.52
C TRP A 503 1.46 -2.57 29.82
N PHE A 504 1.80 -3.68 30.46
CA PHE A 504 0.84 -4.63 30.99
C PHE A 504 0.64 -4.35 32.45
N VAL A 505 -0.58 -3.95 32.82
CA VAL A 505 -0.90 -3.54 34.19
C VAL A 505 -2.09 -4.34 34.73
N GLU A 506 -2.04 -4.70 36.00
CA GLU A 506 -3.13 -5.36 36.68
C GLU A 506 -3.99 -4.31 37.41
N THR A 507 -5.30 -4.39 37.22
CA THR A 507 -6.25 -3.53 37.92
C THR A 507 -6.42 -3.96 39.37
N LYS A 508 -6.39 -3.04 40.31
CA LYS A 508 -6.48 -3.34 41.77
C LYS A 508 -7.82 -3.96 42.15
N LYS A 509 -8.92 -3.47 41.54
CA LYS A 509 -10.28 -3.86 41.88
C LYS A 509 -10.73 -5.17 41.19
N THR A 510 -10.54 -5.29 39.89
CA THR A 510 -11.04 -6.41 39.11
C THR A 510 -10.01 -7.50 38.86
N LYS A 511 -8.74 -7.27 39.22
CA LYS A 511 -7.59 -8.16 38.94
C LYS A 511 -7.44 -8.48 37.44
N LYS A 512 -8.07 -7.68 36.60
CA LYS A 512 -7.98 -7.82 35.16
C LYS A 512 -6.65 -7.25 34.69
N GLN A 513 -5.96 -7.97 33.84
CA GLN A 513 -4.77 -7.47 33.16
C GLN A 513 -5.19 -6.66 31.93
N LEU A 514 -4.69 -5.46 31.84
CA LEU A 514 -4.96 -4.53 30.74
C LEU A 514 -3.66 -4.15 30.03
N MET A 515 -3.77 -3.93 28.74
CA MET A 515 -2.73 -3.35 27.94
C MET A 515 -2.95 -1.83 27.89
N VAL A 516 -1.99 -1.07 28.37
CA VAL A 516 -2.11 0.38 28.51
C VAL A 516 -0.97 1.05 27.76
N ASN A 517 -1.31 1.94 26.85
CA ASN A 517 -0.30 2.76 26.18
C ASN A 517 0.27 3.79 27.14
N ALA A 518 1.59 3.83 27.27
CA ALA A 518 2.30 4.70 28.20
C ALA A 518 3.01 5.82 27.43
N LEU A 519 2.67 7.05 27.78
CA LEU A 519 3.36 8.26 27.31
C LEU A 519 3.96 9.00 28.50
N THR A 520 5.14 9.56 28.31
CA THR A 520 5.72 10.48 29.28
C THR A 520 5.76 11.87 28.66
N VAL A 521 5.20 12.84 29.37
CA VAL A 521 4.97 14.19 28.86
C VAL A 521 5.25 15.25 29.94
N ASP A 522 5.44 16.49 29.54
CA ASP A 522 5.40 17.62 30.48
C ASP A 522 3.98 18.20 30.66
N LYS A 523 3.83 19.10 31.59
CA LYS A 523 2.53 19.77 31.82
C LYS A 523 2.01 20.54 30.60
N SER A 524 2.90 21.13 29.80
CA SER A 524 2.55 21.98 28.66
C SER A 524 1.91 21.15 27.53
N PHE A 525 2.14 19.83 27.53
CA PHE A 525 1.63 18.91 26.52
C PHE A 525 0.10 18.95 26.40
N PHE A 526 -0.62 19.01 27.52
CA PHE A 526 -2.09 18.97 27.52
C PHE A 526 -2.69 20.21 26.88
N ASP A 527 -2.20 21.37 27.27
CA ASP A 527 -2.69 22.65 26.72
C ASP A 527 -2.24 22.84 25.28
N MET A 528 -1.01 22.46 24.94
CA MET A 528 -0.47 22.51 23.59
C MET A 528 -1.25 21.62 22.62
N MET A 529 -1.57 20.39 23.03
CA MET A 529 -2.30 19.44 22.19
C MET A 529 -3.82 19.62 22.26
N GLY A 530 -4.30 20.61 23.02
CA GLY A 530 -5.73 20.91 23.15
C GLY A 530 -6.52 19.77 23.79
N ILE A 531 -5.90 18.99 24.66
CA ILE A 531 -6.54 17.83 25.28
C ILE A 531 -7.60 18.27 26.30
N ARG A 532 -8.81 17.80 26.12
CA ARG A 532 -9.91 18.12 27.02
C ARG A 532 -9.80 17.32 28.33
N TRP A 533 -9.86 18.04 29.47
CA TRP A 533 -9.94 17.43 30.78
C TRP A 533 -11.38 16.98 31.08
N LEU A 534 -11.52 15.80 31.67
CA LEU A 534 -12.77 15.33 32.26
C LEU A 534 -12.80 15.57 33.77
N TYR A 535 -11.69 15.30 34.43
CA TYR A 535 -11.43 15.59 35.84
C TYR A 535 -10.05 16.24 35.96
N ARG A 536 -10.03 17.54 36.20
CA ARG A 536 -8.82 18.33 36.41
C ARG A 536 -8.78 18.78 37.85
N PRO A 537 -7.66 18.56 38.59
CA PRO A 537 -7.51 19.15 39.93
C PRO A 537 -7.51 20.67 39.84
N ASP A 538 -8.14 21.33 40.86
CA ASP A 538 -8.21 22.79 40.90
C ASP A 538 -6.83 23.43 41.02
N ASP A 539 -5.91 22.77 41.69
CA ASP A 539 -4.52 23.18 41.87
C ASP A 539 -3.58 22.81 40.69
N TRP A 540 -4.10 22.23 39.59
CA TRP A 540 -3.26 21.67 38.52
C TRP A 540 -2.19 22.65 37.98
N ALA A 541 -2.56 23.92 37.80
CA ALA A 541 -1.63 24.92 37.28
C ALA A 541 -0.49 25.21 38.26
N ALA A 542 -0.85 25.37 39.53
CA ALA A 542 0.07 25.70 40.62
C ALA A 542 0.83 24.47 41.19
N ARG A 543 0.35 23.27 40.96
CA ARG A 543 0.88 22.02 41.54
C ARG A 543 2.32 21.78 41.06
N PRO A 544 3.30 21.78 41.93
CA PRO A 544 4.67 21.45 41.51
C PRO A 544 4.77 19.97 41.12
N VAL A 545 5.50 19.68 40.05
CA VAL A 545 5.79 18.30 39.67
C VAL A 545 7.09 17.87 40.37
N THR A 546 6.97 17.58 41.64
CA THR A 546 8.11 17.10 42.48
C THR A 546 8.32 15.61 42.36
N SER A 547 7.26 14.88 41.99
CA SER A 547 7.25 13.46 41.69
C SER A 547 6.42 13.21 40.44
N ASP A 548 6.56 12.06 39.81
CA ASP A 548 5.78 11.66 38.63
C ASP A 548 4.28 11.66 38.95
N LEU A 549 3.51 12.44 38.15
CA LEU A 549 2.06 12.48 38.28
C LEU A 549 1.46 11.59 37.18
N THR A 550 0.47 10.78 37.52
CA THR A 550 -0.17 9.89 36.58
C THR A 550 -1.55 10.39 36.18
N VAL A 551 -1.73 10.62 34.89
CA VAL A 551 -2.99 11.02 34.25
C VAL A 551 -3.47 9.87 33.36
N TYR A 552 -4.76 9.58 33.41
CA TYR A 552 -5.38 8.53 32.61
C TYR A 552 -6.38 9.09 31.61
N ASN A 553 -6.59 8.37 30.49
CA ASN A 553 -7.71 8.69 29.63
C ASN A 553 -9.02 8.04 30.13
N GLN A 554 -10.14 8.46 29.56
CA GLN A 554 -11.47 7.98 29.92
C GLN A 554 -11.59 6.45 29.77
N THR A 555 -11.03 5.89 28.71
CA THR A 555 -11.04 4.44 28.45
C THR A 555 -10.29 3.67 29.54
N ALA A 556 -9.13 4.11 30.00
CA ALA A 556 -8.40 3.45 31.08
C ALA A 556 -9.21 3.40 32.38
N ILE A 557 -9.88 4.48 32.74
CA ILE A 557 -10.75 4.56 33.95
C ILE A 557 -11.96 3.63 33.82
N ARG A 558 -12.59 3.61 32.63
CA ARG A 558 -13.74 2.76 32.33
C ARG A 558 -13.38 1.28 32.41
N GLU A 559 -12.27 0.87 31.80
CA GLU A 559 -11.82 -0.53 31.77
C GLU A 559 -11.33 -1.00 33.15
N ALA A 560 -10.81 -0.09 33.95
CA ALA A 560 -10.45 -0.36 35.34
C ALA A 560 -11.69 -0.51 36.28
N GLY A 561 -12.90 -0.23 35.77
CA GLY A 561 -14.15 -0.36 36.52
C GLY A 561 -14.33 0.70 37.63
N ILE A 562 -13.74 1.90 37.42
CA ILE A 562 -13.90 3.03 38.34
C ILE A 562 -15.19 3.78 38.01
N THR A 563 -16.04 3.97 38.99
CA THR A 563 -17.29 4.75 38.91
C THR A 563 -17.22 5.95 39.87
N GLY A 564 -17.77 7.08 39.44
CA GLY A 564 -17.77 8.33 40.21
C GLY A 564 -16.51 9.16 39.99
N ASN A 565 -16.11 10.02 40.96
CA ASN A 565 -14.95 10.88 40.80
C ASN A 565 -13.63 10.10 41.01
N PRO A 566 -12.82 9.90 39.97
CA PRO A 566 -11.59 9.13 40.05
C PRO A 566 -10.49 9.79 40.88
N LEU A 567 -10.53 11.12 41.09
CA LEU A 567 -9.54 11.86 41.88
C LEU A 567 -9.66 11.57 43.40
N GLN A 568 -10.80 11.07 43.82
CA GLN A 568 -11.09 10.74 45.20
C GLN A 568 -10.93 9.24 45.53
N GLN A 569 -10.50 8.45 44.53
CA GLN A 569 -10.33 7.00 44.64
C GLN A 569 -8.84 6.61 44.53
N PRO A 570 -8.45 5.46 45.09
CA PRO A 570 -7.11 4.90 44.86
C PRO A 570 -6.82 4.71 43.38
N ALA A 571 -5.57 4.89 42.99
CA ALA A 571 -5.17 4.64 41.62
C ALA A 571 -5.57 3.23 41.14
N PRO A 572 -6.08 3.09 39.88
CA PRO A 572 -6.71 1.87 39.40
C PRO A 572 -5.75 0.70 39.21
N PHE A 573 -4.45 0.99 39.01
CA PHE A 573 -3.46 -0.01 38.67
C PHE A 573 -2.49 -0.29 39.85
N LYS A 574 -1.92 -1.50 39.84
CA LYS A 574 -1.14 -2.03 40.96
C LYS A 574 0.07 -1.16 41.37
N TYR A 575 0.73 -0.57 40.40
CA TYR A 575 1.98 0.17 40.60
C TYR A 575 1.78 1.68 40.79
N ASP A 576 0.56 2.19 40.65
CA ASP A 576 0.29 3.62 40.78
C ASP A 576 -0.28 3.97 42.15
N SER A 577 0.10 5.14 42.64
CA SER A 577 -0.30 5.60 44.00
C SER A 577 -1.59 6.42 43.95
N VAL A 578 -1.64 7.43 43.07
CA VAL A 578 -2.74 8.42 42.98
C VAL A 578 -3.07 8.74 41.53
N VAL A 579 -4.34 9.00 41.23
CA VAL A 579 -4.79 9.57 39.93
C VAL A 579 -4.62 11.08 40.03
N ALA A 580 -3.70 11.64 39.24
CA ALA A 580 -3.47 13.07 39.19
C ALA A 580 -4.45 13.84 38.28
N GLY A 581 -5.18 13.14 37.42
CA GLY A 581 -6.16 13.73 36.53
C GLY A 581 -6.74 12.71 35.57
N VAL A 582 -7.88 13.06 34.94
CA VAL A 582 -8.48 12.25 33.86
C VAL A 582 -8.80 13.14 32.67
N ILE A 583 -8.38 12.68 31.50
CA ILE A 583 -8.56 13.37 30.22
C ILE A 583 -9.55 12.61 29.31
N ALA A 584 -10.12 13.32 28.37
CA ALA A 584 -10.91 12.70 27.31
C ALA A 584 -10.04 11.77 26.44
N ASP A 585 -10.67 10.82 25.82
CA ASP A 585 -10.02 9.89 24.90
C ASP A 585 -9.45 10.64 23.69
N PHE A 586 -8.23 10.26 23.29
CA PHE A 586 -7.60 10.70 22.06
C PHE A 586 -6.82 9.57 21.40
N HIS A 587 -6.58 9.67 20.11
CA HIS A 587 -5.85 8.66 19.34
C HIS A 587 -4.37 9.03 19.19
N VAL A 588 -3.50 8.07 19.46
CA VAL A 588 -2.05 8.10 19.12
C VAL A 588 -1.71 7.12 18.02
N HIS A 589 -2.67 6.29 17.63
CA HIS A 589 -2.59 5.33 16.52
C HIS A 589 -3.64 5.67 15.46
N SER A 590 -3.69 4.85 14.40
CA SER A 590 -4.69 4.98 13.33
C SER A 590 -6.13 4.78 13.86
N LEU A 591 -7.10 5.37 13.15
CA LEU A 591 -8.54 5.21 13.42
C LEU A 591 -9.12 3.85 12.98
N HIS A 592 -8.27 2.87 12.65
CA HIS A 592 -8.71 1.48 12.38
C HIS A 592 -9.22 0.80 13.64
N GLY A 593 -8.59 1.08 14.79
CA GLY A 593 -8.96 0.54 16.09
C GLY A 593 -9.69 1.55 16.98
N PRO A 594 -10.32 1.08 18.06
CA PRO A 594 -10.86 1.94 19.11
C PRO A 594 -9.73 2.64 19.87
N VAL A 595 -10.08 3.66 20.67
CA VAL A 595 -9.11 4.28 21.58
C VAL A 595 -8.69 3.28 22.64
N SER A 596 -7.40 3.07 22.78
CA SER A 596 -6.82 2.21 23.82
C SER A 596 -6.78 2.91 25.16
N ALA A 597 -6.71 2.12 26.25
CA ALA A 597 -6.39 2.63 27.58
C ALA A 597 -5.02 3.32 27.56
N MET A 598 -4.93 4.51 28.14
CA MET A 598 -3.69 5.31 28.14
C MET A 598 -3.35 5.78 29.55
N ARG A 599 -2.05 5.74 29.83
CA ARG A 599 -1.40 6.28 31.02
C ARG A 599 -0.37 7.33 30.60
N LEU A 600 -0.58 8.56 31.02
CA LEU A 600 0.36 9.63 30.81
C LEU A 600 1.10 9.91 32.13
N THR A 601 2.42 9.76 32.08
CA THR A 601 3.29 10.14 33.20
C THR A 601 3.73 11.56 32.97
N VAL A 602 3.32 12.46 33.85
CA VAL A 602 3.70 13.86 33.82
C VAL A 602 4.91 14.07 34.70
N VAL A 603 5.94 14.65 34.07
CA VAL A 603 7.24 14.81 34.71
C VAL A 603 7.66 16.27 34.77
N SER A 604 8.55 16.57 35.74
CA SER A 604 9.20 17.89 35.76
C SER A 604 10.26 18.00 34.69
N ASP A 605 10.51 19.24 34.25
CA ASP A 605 11.60 19.52 33.29
C ASP A 605 12.98 19.08 33.82
N THR A 606 13.11 18.88 35.14
CA THR A 606 14.33 18.46 35.80
C THR A 606 14.48 16.95 35.94
N ASN A 607 13.42 16.18 35.57
CA ASN A 607 13.49 14.71 35.69
C ASN A 607 14.30 14.10 34.55
N ARG A 608 15.59 13.96 34.77
CA ARG A 608 16.57 13.44 33.79
C ARG A 608 16.33 11.98 33.36
N SER A 609 15.63 11.19 34.18
CA SER A 609 15.46 9.75 33.92
C SER A 609 14.60 9.46 32.70
N ILE A 610 13.73 10.36 32.29
CA ILE A 610 12.75 10.18 31.25
C ILE A 610 13.31 10.41 29.86
N MET A 611 14.23 11.37 29.78
CA MET A 611 14.93 11.64 28.54
C MET A 611 16.22 10.82 28.39
N ALA A 612 16.52 9.91 29.32
CA ALA A 612 17.74 9.10 29.30
C ALA A 612 17.92 8.28 28.01
N ASN A 613 16.82 8.00 27.32
CA ASN A 613 16.82 7.27 26.06
C ASN A 613 16.52 8.14 24.83
N GLY A 614 16.51 9.47 24.97
CA GLY A 614 16.06 10.41 23.97
C GLY A 614 14.56 10.72 24.07
N GLY A 615 14.12 11.73 23.35
CA GLY A 615 12.73 12.19 23.32
C GLY A 615 12.48 13.21 22.22
N TYR A 616 11.39 13.96 22.36
CA TYR A 616 10.98 14.96 21.37
C TYR A 616 10.56 16.26 22.05
N VAL A 617 11.04 17.39 21.51
CA VAL A 617 10.47 18.71 21.78
C VAL A 617 9.44 18.99 20.69
N LEU A 618 8.23 19.21 21.13
CA LEU A 618 7.10 19.59 20.28
C LEU A 618 6.99 21.11 20.27
N VAL A 619 6.93 21.69 19.09
CA VAL A 619 6.84 23.15 18.90
C VAL A 619 5.62 23.44 18.03
N ARG A 620 4.63 24.13 18.56
CA ARG A 620 3.50 24.61 17.78
C ARG A 620 3.85 25.96 17.15
N LEU A 621 3.80 26.02 15.85
CA LEU A 621 4.02 27.26 15.10
C LEU A 621 2.72 28.08 15.05
N ASN A 622 2.86 29.40 15.02
CA ASN A 622 1.72 30.28 14.78
C ASN A 622 1.19 30.12 13.34
N PRO A 623 -0.13 30.25 13.12
CA PRO A 623 -0.74 30.01 11.80
C PRO A 623 -0.16 30.83 10.64
N ASN A 624 0.37 32.02 10.93
CA ASN A 624 0.93 32.94 9.94
C ASN A 624 2.45 32.85 9.79
N THR A 625 3.11 31.90 10.47
CA THR A 625 4.56 31.76 10.42
C THR A 625 4.98 31.09 9.11
N ASN A 626 5.98 31.63 8.44
CA ASN A 626 6.61 30.94 7.30
C ASN A 626 7.38 29.72 7.82
N VAL A 627 6.92 28.53 7.39
CA VAL A 627 7.45 27.25 7.88
C VAL A 627 8.94 27.09 7.60
N GLY A 628 9.43 27.49 6.42
CA GLY A 628 10.86 27.43 6.07
C GLY A 628 11.71 28.25 7.02
N GLN A 629 11.32 29.51 7.24
CA GLN A 629 12.03 30.41 8.17
C GLN A 629 11.96 29.88 9.62
N ALA A 630 10.84 29.29 9.99
CA ALA A 630 10.68 28.70 11.31
C ALA A 630 11.65 27.53 11.51
N LEU A 631 11.78 26.65 10.54
CA LEU A 631 12.71 25.52 10.57
C LEU A 631 14.16 25.98 10.62
N ASP A 632 14.54 27.01 9.85
CA ASP A 632 15.90 27.60 9.89
C ASP A 632 16.23 28.17 11.27
N GLN A 633 15.27 28.85 11.91
CA GLN A 633 15.44 29.38 13.28
C GLN A 633 15.52 28.26 14.32
N LEU A 634 14.63 27.25 14.25
CA LEU A 634 14.68 26.09 15.12
C LEU A 634 16.01 25.35 14.99
N LYS A 635 16.50 25.18 13.75
CA LYS A 635 17.81 24.61 13.48
C LYS A 635 18.93 25.45 14.09
N ALA A 636 18.92 26.76 13.94
CA ALA A 636 19.93 27.64 14.50
C ALA A 636 19.96 27.61 16.05
N ILE A 637 18.77 27.51 16.68
CA ILE A 637 18.66 27.35 18.14
C ILE A 637 19.19 25.98 18.58
N TYR A 638 18.82 24.92 17.84
CA TYR A 638 19.27 23.55 18.11
C TYR A 638 20.79 23.40 17.99
N ASP A 639 21.37 23.88 16.88
CA ASP A 639 22.79 23.77 16.59
C ASP A 639 23.67 24.55 17.61
N ARG A 640 23.13 25.61 18.23
CA ARG A 640 23.81 26.29 19.33
C ARG A 640 23.91 25.48 20.59
N GLN A 641 22.89 24.65 20.86
CA GLN A 641 22.87 23.79 22.05
C GLN A 641 23.59 22.46 21.82
N GLN A 642 23.55 21.94 20.57
CA GLN A 642 24.24 20.74 20.16
C GLN A 642 24.86 20.85 18.76
N PRO A 643 26.03 21.44 18.64
CA PRO A 643 26.71 21.63 17.33
C PRO A 643 27.06 20.31 16.63
N THR A 644 27.11 19.20 17.38
CA THR A 644 27.55 17.89 16.91
C THR A 644 26.41 16.92 16.58
N ALA A 645 25.15 17.26 16.87
CA ALA A 645 24.01 16.40 16.56
C ALA A 645 23.28 16.93 15.30
N PRO A 646 22.88 16.08 14.37
CA PRO A 646 22.08 16.51 13.24
C PRO A 646 20.69 16.95 13.73
N PHE A 647 20.20 18.06 13.15
CA PHE A 647 18.85 18.56 13.42
C PHE A 647 17.84 17.65 12.72
N ASP A 648 17.15 16.82 13.50
CA ASP A 648 16.13 15.88 13.04
C ASP A 648 14.75 16.33 13.52
N TYR A 649 13.79 16.41 12.60
CA TYR A 649 12.43 16.84 12.90
C TYR A 649 11.40 16.14 12.01
N TYR A 650 10.15 16.14 12.45
CA TYR A 650 9.00 15.75 11.63
C TYR A 650 7.76 16.58 11.99
N PHE A 651 6.82 16.69 11.05
CA PHE A 651 5.51 17.29 11.33
C PHE A 651 4.53 16.23 11.84
N LEU A 652 3.76 16.58 12.87
CA LEU A 652 2.75 15.67 13.42
C LEU A 652 1.67 15.32 12.39
N ASP A 653 1.30 16.26 11.52
CA ASP A 653 0.34 16.03 10.45
C ASP A 653 0.88 15.00 9.43
N ASP A 654 2.16 15.09 9.08
CA ASP A 654 2.78 14.14 8.16
C ASP A 654 2.87 12.75 8.78
N ALA A 655 3.29 12.65 10.04
CA ALA A 655 3.34 11.38 10.75
C ALA A 655 1.94 10.73 10.85
N TYR A 656 0.90 11.53 11.13
CA TYR A 656 -0.47 11.03 11.13
C TYR A 656 -0.92 10.56 9.74
N ASN A 657 -0.60 11.31 8.68
CA ASN A 657 -0.93 10.93 7.31
C ASN A 657 -0.21 9.65 6.88
N GLN A 658 1.04 9.43 7.33
CA GLN A 658 1.79 8.20 7.06
C GLN A 658 1.10 6.94 7.61
N LEU A 659 0.30 7.05 8.69
CA LEU A 659 -0.50 5.93 9.19
C LEU A 659 -1.50 5.39 8.16
N TYR A 660 -1.86 6.20 7.15
CA TYR A 660 -2.81 5.86 6.07
C TYR A 660 -2.15 5.74 4.70
N ALA A 661 -0.82 5.65 4.64
CA ALA A 661 -0.07 5.59 3.38
C ALA A 661 -0.53 4.43 2.48
N ARG A 662 -0.93 3.31 3.10
CA ARG A 662 -1.43 2.12 2.40
C ARG A 662 -2.79 2.37 1.74
N GLU A 663 -3.74 2.97 2.47
CA GLU A 663 -5.07 3.31 1.97
C GLU A 663 -4.98 4.40 0.90
N ASP A 664 -4.08 5.36 1.07
CA ASP A 664 -3.80 6.37 0.05
C ASP A 664 -3.23 5.77 -1.23
N ARG A 665 -2.37 4.77 -1.10
CA ARG A 665 -1.84 4.00 -2.23
C ARG A 665 -2.98 3.28 -2.96
N LEU A 666 -3.84 2.58 -2.22
CA LEU A 666 -5.03 1.95 -2.79
C LEU A 666 -5.94 2.97 -3.48
N ALA A 667 -6.21 4.12 -2.86
CA ALA A 667 -7.05 5.16 -3.46
C ALA A 667 -6.43 5.72 -4.75
N ARG A 668 -5.11 5.95 -4.79
CA ARG A 668 -4.39 6.37 -6.02
C ARG A 668 -4.52 5.32 -7.12
N LEU A 669 -4.34 4.05 -6.79
CA LEU A 669 -4.50 2.94 -7.74
C LEU A 669 -5.94 2.87 -8.27
N PHE A 670 -6.94 2.92 -7.40
CA PHE A 670 -8.36 2.93 -7.81
C PHE A 670 -8.69 4.11 -8.72
N ASN A 671 -8.23 5.31 -8.41
CA ASN A 671 -8.47 6.50 -9.24
C ASN A 671 -7.84 6.35 -10.63
N ALA A 672 -6.59 5.89 -10.70
CA ALA A 672 -5.91 5.63 -11.97
C ALA A 672 -6.64 4.58 -12.81
N PHE A 673 -7.02 3.46 -12.20
CA PHE A 673 -7.72 2.37 -12.89
C PHE A 673 -9.14 2.74 -13.31
N THR A 674 -9.84 3.52 -12.50
CA THR A 674 -11.16 4.08 -12.85
C THR A 674 -11.06 4.98 -14.07
N GLY A 675 -10.08 5.87 -14.10
CA GLY A 675 -9.82 6.73 -15.27
C GLY A 675 -9.52 5.92 -16.53
N LEU A 676 -8.65 4.91 -16.42
CA LEU A 676 -8.29 4.05 -17.54
C LEU A 676 -9.46 3.18 -18.03
N THR A 677 -10.25 2.64 -17.11
CA THR A 677 -11.45 1.85 -17.44
C THR A 677 -12.48 2.72 -18.17
N LEU A 678 -12.68 3.95 -17.70
CA LEU A 678 -13.58 4.90 -18.34
C LEU A 678 -13.07 5.28 -19.76
N LEU A 679 -11.76 5.46 -19.92
CA LEU A 679 -11.14 5.70 -21.22
C LEU A 679 -11.38 4.52 -22.17
N VAL A 680 -11.17 3.29 -21.74
CA VAL A 680 -11.44 2.08 -22.56
C VAL A 680 -12.94 1.99 -22.92
N ALA A 681 -13.83 2.34 -21.98
CA ALA A 681 -15.27 2.41 -22.26
C ALA A 681 -15.60 3.46 -23.31
N CYS A 682 -15.01 4.65 -23.25
CA CYS A 682 -15.17 5.70 -24.25
C CYS A 682 -14.67 5.27 -25.63
N LEU A 683 -13.51 4.63 -25.71
CA LEU A 683 -12.97 4.11 -26.98
C LEU A 683 -13.91 3.07 -27.60
N GLY A 684 -14.47 2.18 -26.77
CA GLY A 684 -15.47 1.20 -27.20
C GLY A 684 -16.74 1.84 -27.74
N LEU A 685 -17.27 2.79 -26.98
CA LEU A 685 -18.48 3.53 -27.37
C LEU A 685 -18.27 4.34 -28.65
N LEU A 686 -17.12 5.00 -28.78
CA LEU A 686 -16.74 5.78 -29.97
C LEU A 686 -16.68 4.88 -31.21
N GLY A 687 -16.08 3.70 -31.10
CA GLY A 687 -16.04 2.72 -32.18
C GLY A 687 -17.42 2.20 -32.59
N LEU A 688 -18.26 1.83 -31.59
CA LEU A 688 -19.63 1.37 -31.84
C LEU A 688 -20.51 2.48 -32.43
N MET A 689 -20.35 3.72 -31.99
CA MET A 689 -21.07 4.86 -32.54
C MET A 689 -20.67 5.15 -33.98
N THR A 690 -19.37 5.12 -34.30
CA THR A 690 -18.90 5.27 -35.69
C THR A 690 -19.56 4.22 -36.60
N PHE A 691 -19.62 2.97 -36.17
CA PHE A 691 -20.28 1.90 -36.89
C PHE A 691 -21.80 2.15 -37.07
N ASN A 692 -22.50 2.54 -35.99
CA ASN A 692 -23.94 2.82 -36.04
C ASN A 692 -24.28 3.99 -36.97
N VAL A 693 -23.45 5.03 -36.93
CA VAL A 693 -23.58 6.18 -37.86
C VAL A 693 -23.39 5.72 -39.31
N GLU A 694 -22.34 4.96 -39.60
CA GLU A 694 -22.10 4.43 -40.94
C GLU A 694 -23.23 3.50 -41.42
N ALA A 695 -23.81 2.69 -40.54
CA ALA A 695 -24.93 1.79 -40.87
C ALA A 695 -26.24 2.54 -41.14
N ARG A 696 -26.44 3.72 -40.53
CA ARG A 696 -27.66 4.53 -40.65
C ARG A 696 -27.46 5.80 -41.52
N THR A 697 -26.37 5.88 -42.27
CA THR A 697 -26.03 7.10 -43.07
C THR A 697 -27.14 7.50 -44.03
N LYS A 698 -27.78 6.56 -44.72
CA LYS A 698 -28.91 6.82 -45.64
C LYS A 698 -30.14 7.33 -44.86
N GLU A 699 -30.48 6.72 -43.70
CA GLU A 699 -31.58 7.14 -42.83
C GLU A 699 -31.37 8.57 -42.33
N ILE A 700 -30.14 8.88 -41.85
CA ILE A 700 -29.77 10.23 -41.39
C ILE A 700 -29.86 11.24 -42.51
N GLY A 701 -29.39 10.89 -43.71
CA GLY A 701 -29.48 11.74 -44.91
C GLY A 701 -30.90 12.08 -45.28
N ILE A 702 -31.81 11.08 -45.34
CA ILE A 702 -33.24 11.27 -45.62
C ILE A 702 -33.87 12.20 -44.58
N ARG A 703 -33.65 11.95 -43.30
CA ARG A 703 -34.23 12.79 -42.24
C ARG A 703 -33.72 14.23 -42.30
N LYS A 704 -32.44 14.42 -42.66
CA LYS A 704 -31.87 15.75 -42.82
C LYS A 704 -32.49 16.51 -43.98
N VAL A 705 -32.76 15.85 -45.09
CA VAL A 705 -33.47 16.43 -46.25
C VAL A 705 -34.91 16.79 -45.86
N LEU A 706 -35.55 16.01 -44.99
CA LEU A 706 -36.89 16.28 -44.42
C LEU A 706 -36.89 17.35 -43.31
N GLY A 707 -35.77 18.02 -43.02
CA GLY A 707 -35.70 19.14 -42.08
C GLY A 707 -35.38 18.75 -40.63
N ALA A 708 -34.93 17.54 -40.36
CA ALA A 708 -34.54 17.17 -38.99
C ALA A 708 -33.34 17.99 -38.48
N SER A 709 -33.49 18.57 -37.29
CA SER A 709 -32.40 19.33 -36.64
C SER A 709 -31.26 18.40 -36.17
N VAL A 710 -30.03 18.95 -36.06
CA VAL A 710 -28.86 18.20 -35.55
C VAL A 710 -29.15 17.63 -34.16
N ALA A 711 -29.84 18.39 -33.28
CA ALA A 711 -30.21 17.98 -31.95
C ALA A 711 -31.13 16.75 -31.96
N SER A 712 -32.12 16.69 -32.86
CA SER A 712 -33.04 15.55 -32.98
C SER A 712 -32.33 14.27 -33.42
N ILE A 713 -31.34 14.38 -34.32
CA ILE A 713 -30.50 13.25 -34.79
C ILE A 713 -29.59 12.74 -33.62
N VAL A 714 -28.96 13.67 -32.91
CA VAL A 714 -28.14 13.33 -31.71
C VAL A 714 -28.99 12.64 -30.65
N ALA A 715 -30.15 13.18 -30.32
CA ALA A 715 -31.06 12.59 -29.33
C ALA A 715 -31.51 11.17 -29.74
N LEU A 716 -31.82 10.96 -31.00
CA LEU A 716 -32.21 9.65 -31.53
C LEU A 716 -31.10 8.61 -31.38
N LEU A 717 -29.86 8.98 -31.76
CA LEU A 717 -28.71 8.09 -31.67
C LEU A 717 -28.27 7.83 -30.23
N SER A 718 -28.45 8.79 -29.35
CA SER A 718 -28.07 8.68 -27.93
C SER A 718 -29.06 7.85 -27.10
N LYS A 719 -30.35 7.85 -27.45
CA LYS A 719 -31.43 7.22 -26.68
C LYS A 719 -31.17 5.73 -26.36
N ASP A 720 -30.69 4.96 -27.33
CA ASP A 720 -30.44 3.53 -27.16
C ASP A 720 -29.27 3.27 -26.22
N PHE A 721 -28.21 4.08 -26.28
CA PHE A 721 -27.05 3.94 -25.38
C PHE A 721 -27.37 4.41 -23.96
N MET A 722 -28.13 5.48 -23.81
CA MET A 722 -28.53 5.99 -22.49
C MET A 722 -29.36 4.95 -21.70
N LYS A 723 -30.20 4.15 -22.38
CA LYS A 723 -30.90 3.03 -21.73
C LYS A 723 -29.92 2.00 -21.18
N LEU A 724 -28.82 1.69 -21.91
CA LEU A 724 -27.80 0.74 -21.45
C LEU A 724 -27.01 1.31 -20.24
N VAL A 725 -26.71 2.61 -20.26
CA VAL A 725 -26.06 3.29 -19.13
C VAL A 725 -26.96 3.28 -17.88
N LEU A 726 -28.26 3.59 -18.04
CA LEU A 726 -29.22 3.53 -16.94
C LEU A 726 -29.33 2.12 -16.36
N LEU A 727 -29.40 1.09 -17.22
CA LEU A 727 -29.39 -0.31 -16.78
C LEU A 727 -28.09 -0.64 -16.04
N ALA A 728 -26.97 -0.17 -16.54
CA ALA A 728 -25.67 -0.36 -15.92
C ALA A 728 -25.58 0.29 -14.52
N ILE A 729 -26.17 1.49 -14.32
CA ILE A 729 -26.27 2.15 -13.00
C ILE A 729 -27.04 1.27 -12.02
N VAL A 730 -28.19 0.74 -12.46
CA VAL A 730 -29.04 -0.12 -11.61
C VAL A 730 -28.30 -1.40 -11.18
N ILE A 731 -27.51 -2.00 -12.08
CA ILE A 731 -26.76 -3.23 -11.77
C ILE A 731 -25.49 -2.91 -10.94
N ALA A 732 -24.76 -1.84 -11.28
CA ALA A 732 -23.52 -1.48 -10.61
C ALA A 732 -23.72 -1.03 -9.15
N SER A 733 -24.84 -0.33 -8.88
CA SER A 733 -25.08 0.25 -7.56
C SER A 733 -25.14 -0.76 -6.43
N PRO A 734 -25.91 -1.86 -6.48
CA PRO A 734 -25.93 -2.84 -5.41
C PRO A 734 -24.62 -3.62 -5.27
N ILE A 735 -23.94 -3.91 -6.38
CA ILE A 735 -22.65 -4.62 -6.37
C ILE A 735 -21.58 -3.75 -5.68
N ALA A 736 -21.46 -2.48 -6.06
CA ALA A 736 -20.51 -1.55 -5.48
C ALA A 736 -20.86 -1.24 -4.02
N TRP A 737 -22.12 -1.10 -3.67
CA TRP A 737 -22.57 -0.92 -2.29
C TRP A 737 -22.14 -2.10 -1.40
N TYR A 738 -22.39 -3.32 -1.86
CA TYR A 738 -22.00 -4.52 -1.10
C TYR A 738 -20.49 -4.60 -0.91
N ALA A 739 -19.72 -4.42 -1.97
CA ALA A 739 -18.26 -4.46 -1.92
C ALA A 739 -17.69 -3.39 -0.97
N MET A 740 -18.20 -2.15 -1.08
CA MET A 740 -17.70 -1.05 -0.26
C MET A 740 -18.18 -1.13 1.18
N ASN A 741 -19.37 -1.66 1.44
CA ASN A 741 -19.84 -1.91 2.80
C ASN A 741 -18.97 -2.94 3.51
N GLN A 742 -18.57 -4.01 2.83
CA GLN A 742 -17.63 -5.01 3.35
C GLN A 742 -16.24 -4.38 3.67
N TRP A 743 -15.73 -3.55 2.76
CA TRP A 743 -14.47 -2.86 2.98
C TRP A 743 -14.53 -1.88 4.16
N LEU A 744 -15.62 -1.11 4.28
CA LEU A 744 -15.81 -0.16 5.38
C LEU A 744 -15.94 -0.83 6.76
N GLN A 745 -16.31 -2.10 6.83
CA GLN A 745 -16.36 -2.84 8.11
C GLN A 745 -14.98 -3.03 8.77
N GLN A 746 -13.90 -2.87 8.03
CA GLN A 746 -12.54 -2.93 8.58
C GLN A 746 -12.21 -1.71 9.45
N PHE A 747 -12.95 -0.61 9.32
CA PHE A 747 -12.74 0.63 10.06
C PHE A 747 -13.68 0.72 11.25
N THR A 748 -13.13 1.04 12.42
CA THR A 748 -13.94 1.40 13.61
C THR A 748 -14.73 2.69 13.33
N TYR A 749 -14.08 3.63 12.65
CA TYR A 749 -14.69 4.91 12.25
C TYR A 749 -14.90 4.93 10.74
N LYS A 750 -16.14 4.85 10.31
CA LYS A 750 -16.53 4.75 8.91
C LYS A 750 -17.60 5.75 8.54
N ILE A 751 -17.64 6.10 7.26
CA ILE A 751 -18.74 6.90 6.68
C ILE A 751 -19.95 6.02 6.38
N ASP A 752 -21.12 6.66 6.30
CA ASP A 752 -22.29 6.05 5.70
C ASP A 752 -22.29 6.25 4.18
N ILE A 753 -22.51 5.17 3.43
CA ILE A 753 -22.61 5.26 1.97
C ILE A 753 -23.94 5.93 1.61
N ARG A 754 -23.87 7.18 1.11
CA ARG A 754 -25.04 7.99 0.81
C ARG A 754 -25.44 7.87 -0.66
N TRP A 755 -26.73 8.03 -0.95
CA TRP A 755 -27.32 7.91 -2.28
C TRP A 755 -26.69 8.84 -3.34
N TRP A 756 -26.25 10.03 -2.95
CA TRP A 756 -25.62 10.99 -3.86
C TRP A 756 -24.32 10.48 -4.50
N MET A 757 -23.61 9.54 -3.85
CA MET A 757 -22.39 8.93 -4.41
C MET A 757 -22.72 8.11 -5.66
N PHE A 758 -23.84 7.41 -5.65
CA PHE A 758 -24.35 6.64 -6.79
C PHE A 758 -24.85 7.58 -7.90
N ALA A 759 -25.58 8.63 -7.53
CA ALA A 759 -26.07 9.63 -8.46
C ALA A 759 -24.92 10.38 -9.15
N LEU A 760 -23.87 10.74 -8.41
CA LEU A 760 -22.69 11.42 -8.97
C LEU A 760 -21.91 10.48 -9.91
N ALA A 761 -21.65 9.23 -9.52
CA ALA A 761 -20.97 8.25 -10.38
C ALA A 761 -21.77 7.98 -11.65
N GLY A 762 -23.07 7.73 -11.53
CA GLY A 762 -23.97 7.54 -12.67
C GLY A 762 -24.06 8.76 -13.57
N GLY A 763 -24.15 9.95 -12.97
CA GLY A 763 -24.19 11.24 -13.69
C GLY A 763 -22.90 11.51 -14.47
N LEU A 764 -21.72 11.25 -13.87
CA LEU A 764 -20.41 11.36 -14.54
C LEU A 764 -20.29 10.38 -15.71
N ALA A 765 -20.66 9.12 -15.49
CA ALA A 765 -20.64 8.12 -16.56
C ALA A 765 -21.59 8.47 -17.70
N ALA A 766 -22.80 8.94 -17.38
CA ALA A 766 -23.78 9.41 -18.38
C ALA A 766 -23.26 10.63 -19.14
N LEU A 767 -22.65 11.60 -18.45
CA LEU A 767 -22.06 12.79 -19.07
C LEU A 767 -20.96 12.41 -20.08
N VAL A 768 -20.04 11.55 -19.65
CA VAL A 768 -18.94 11.06 -20.52
C VAL A 768 -19.50 10.30 -21.72
N ALA A 769 -20.51 9.45 -21.53
CA ALA A 769 -21.18 8.74 -22.61
C ALA A 769 -21.84 9.71 -23.60
N VAL A 770 -22.59 10.71 -23.10
CA VAL A 770 -23.23 11.74 -23.95
C VAL A 770 -22.20 12.55 -24.73
N LEU A 771 -21.11 12.98 -24.10
CA LEU A 771 -20.04 13.72 -24.78
C LEU A 771 -19.41 12.89 -25.91
N THR A 772 -19.09 11.61 -25.61
CA THR A 772 -18.50 10.68 -26.59
C THR A 772 -19.44 10.43 -27.77
N ILE A 773 -20.75 10.23 -27.52
CA ILE A 773 -21.76 9.98 -28.54
C ILE A 773 -22.00 11.26 -29.36
N SER A 774 -22.13 12.40 -28.69
CA SER A 774 -22.43 13.68 -29.34
C SER A 774 -21.34 14.08 -30.33
N PHE A 775 -20.07 13.84 -29.99
CA PHE A 775 -18.93 14.12 -30.87
C PHE A 775 -19.10 13.45 -32.25
N GLN A 776 -19.43 12.15 -32.28
CA GLN A 776 -19.62 11.41 -33.53
C GLN A 776 -20.95 11.71 -34.21
N SER A 777 -22.02 11.90 -33.43
CA SER A 777 -23.36 12.19 -33.95
C SER A 777 -23.43 13.58 -34.61
N ILE A 778 -22.78 14.59 -34.05
CA ILE A 778 -22.67 15.93 -34.64
C ILE A 778 -21.88 15.87 -35.93
N LYS A 779 -20.76 15.17 -35.95
CA LYS A 779 -19.96 14.95 -37.19
C LYS A 779 -20.78 14.31 -38.28
N ALA A 780 -21.61 13.32 -37.96
CA ALA A 780 -22.52 12.65 -38.88
C ALA A 780 -23.64 13.58 -39.36
N ALA A 781 -24.26 14.33 -38.46
CA ALA A 781 -25.33 15.26 -38.78
C ALA A 781 -24.86 16.45 -39.63
N LEU A 782 -23.58 16.82 -39.58
CA LEU A 782 -22.98 17.88 -40.40
C LEU A 782 -22.53 17.40 -41.79
N MET A 783 -22.57 16.09 -42.09
CA MET A 783 -22.22 15.55 -43.41
C MET A 783 -23.20 16.05 -44.49
N ASN A 784 -22.68 16.27 -45.69
CA ASN A 784 -23.47 16.69 -46.82
C ASN A 784 -24.48 15.60 -47.24
N PRO A 785 -25.79 15.86 -47.23
CA PRO A 785 -26.82 14.87 -47.51
C PRO A 785 -26.72 14.30 -48.96
N VAL A 786 -26.26 15.08 -49.93
CA VAL A 786 -26.06 14.63 -51.31
C VAL A 786 -24.99 13.54 -51.40
N LYS A 787 -23.88 13.66 -50.61
CA LYS A 787 -22.85 12.59 -50.54
C LYS A 787 -23.38 11.34 -49.85
N SER A 788 -24.27 11.51 -48.85
CA SER A 788 -24.85 10.40 -48.07
C SER A 788 -25.86 9.56 -48.87
N LEU A 789 -26.49 10.13 -49.87
CA LEU A 789 -27.45 9.45 -50.76
C LEU A 789 -26.81 8.83 -52.03
N ARG A 790 -25.60 9.33 -52.43
CA ARG A 790 -24.85 8.85 -53.62
C ARG A 790 -23.94 7.64 -53.35
N THR A 791 -23.75 7.23 -52.11
CA THR A 791 -22.97 6.04 -51.79
C THR A 791 -23.77 4.78 -52.06
N ASP A 792 -23.46 4.10 -53.13
CA ASP A 792 -23.90 2.73 -53.46
C ASP A 792 -23.22 1.69 -52.55
#